data_1abb6d357678cc8cefef0465281e7cb8
#
_entry.id   1abb6d357678cc8cefef0465281e7cb8
#
_cell.length_a   1.000
_cell.length_b   1.000
_cell.length_c   1.000
_cell.angle_alpha   90.00
_cell.angle_beta   90.00
_cell.angle_gamma   90.00
#
_symmetry.space_group_name_H-M   'P 1'
#
loop_
_entity.id
_entity.type
_entity.pdbx_description
1 polymer ?
#
loop_
_entity_poly.entity_id
_entity_poly.type
_entity_poly.pdbx_seq_one_letter_code
_entity_poly.pdbx_strand_id
1 'polypeptide(L)'
;MIDEKQRLTLSGEVDSIVFKSETSAYGVIMLDTGDDLESVTGSLADVQAGEMITVEGYYENNAKYGLQFRAEVCYPQLPASTEGIFKYLSSGVIKGLKAKVARKIVDIFGEESFDVIENDYMKLTQVEGISKKTAKKIHDGFAETNKVRSLLTFLKNHGISADYGYRAWNNWGEHALEMIQSNPYVLCSPLVALSFEEADALARKLGIAADSEHRIAAYMEFLLNKQAEDGNTAMPITALGKQTTDCLGVTSEQFKQALRSRLDDEMLFCYEIDRKKHIMLRSLFTAESFIARRLCLMRQLTYDTQTDFSAVIDLEEQNNGIKYEKTQREAINLALSKGFLVLTGGPGTGKTTTLNAIISLYQQQGLEVFICAPTGRAAKRISDLTGFEAKTIHRLLEAQYVSDGFTHFKKNENDMLDCDALIIDEMSMVDAQLFEAVLRAVSINCKLVLVGDSDQLPSVSAGNVLKDIIDSGAMSVVRLTEVFRQAERSKIVVNAHRIVEGEPVDLSDRSQDSDFYFMQRTDPAGVSALVCDLFGKRLPEKYHISPMLDMQLITPTHMGPAGTAELNKTLQQLLNPKAAGKSEIKSHGTIFRTGDKVMQIRNDYQIQWKRKTEDGGEESGAGIINGDIGYIEKVNKLLGICEINFDGRVAVYSTSLLENIVLAYAITVHKSQGSEFDYVVVTLYGGSERLYYRNLLYTAVTRAKKMLIVVGSTALFNKMIRSSNRNTRITALKPMIQELAGEDDDTEL
;
A
#
# COMPACT_ATOMS: atom_id res chain seq x y z
N MET A 1 0.43 -26.90 -23.35
CA MET A 1 0.10 -26.27 -24.64
C MET A 1 -0.82 -25.12 -24.29
N ILE A 2 -0.35 -23.90 -24.41
CA ILE A 2 -1.14 -22.68 -24.27
C ILE A 2 -1.90 -22.62 -25.58
N ASP A 3 -3.24 -22.77 -25.49
CA ASP A 3 -4.13 -22.53 -26.63
C ASP A 3 -3.91 -21.05 -27.04
N GLU A 4 -3.23 -20.81 -28.15
CA GLU A 4 -3.13 -19.48 -28.76
C GLU A 4 -4.55 -19.10 -29.15
N LYS A 5 -5.20 -18.24 -28.36
CA LYS A 5 -6.48 -17.64 -28.72
C LYS A 5 -6.26 -16.95 -30.08
N GLN A 6 -6.96 -17.40 -31.08
CA GLN A 6 -6.85 -16.85 -32.42
C GLN A 6 -7.21 -15.36 -32.33
N ARG A 7 -6.23 -14.48 -32.59
CA ARG A 7 -6.49 -13.05 -32.71
C ARG A 7 -7.31 -12.78 -33.95
N LEU A 8 -8.37 -12.02 -33.77
CA LEU A 8 -9.31 -11.61 -34.81
C LEU A 8 -9.38 -10.09 -34.83
N THR A 9 -9.77 -9.55 -35.97
CA THR A 9 -10.00 -8.11 -36.13
C THR A 9 -11.47 -7.90 -36.45
N LEU A 10 -12.15 -7.01 -35.72
CA LEU A 10 -13.49 -6.54 -36.03
C LEU A 10 -13.42 -5.04 -36.34
N SER A 11 -14.20 -4.63 -37.36
CA SER A 11 -14.37 -3.22 -37.70
C SER A 11 -15.85 -2.90 -37.80
N GLY A 12 -16.28 -1.75 -37.33
CA GLY A 12 -17.67 -1.35 -37.34
C GLY A 12 -17.94 0.02 -36.76
N GLU A 13 -19.17 0.46 -36.78
CA GLU A 13 -19.66 1.66 -36.15
C GLU A 13 -20.08 1.34 -34.70
N VAL A 14 -19.72 2.18 -33.75
CA VAL A 14 -20.19 2.06 -32.35
C VAL A 14 -21.64 2.48 -32.27
N ASP A 15 -22.53 1.51 -32.10
CA ASP A 15 -23.97 1.78 -32.02
C ASP A 15 -24.30 2.45 -30.67
N SER A 16 -23.84 1.87 -29.57
CA SER A 16 -24.11 2.37 -28.24
C SER A 16 -23.04 2.00 -27.21
N ILE A 17 -22.93 2.81 -26.15
CA ILE A 17 -22.05 2.56 -25.01
C ILE A 17 -22.91 1.95 -23.91
N VAL A 18 -22.59 0.68 -23.55
CA VAL A 18 -23.28 -0.06 -22.50
C VAL A 18 -22.75 0.31 -21.11
N PHE A 19 -21.41 0.46 -21.02
CA PHE A 19 -20.73 0.83 -19.79
C PHE A 19 -19.41 1.56 -20.08
N LYS A 20 -19.10 2.56 -19.28
CA LYS A 20 -17.85 3.31 -19.32
C LYS A 20 -17.35 3.56 -17.91
N SER A 21 -16.11 3.16 -17.62
CA SER A 21 -15.48 3.44 -16.34
C SER A 21 -15.06 4.92 -16.25
N GLU A 22 -15.29 5.55 -15.13
CA GLU A 22 -14.83 6.93 -14.88
C GLU A 22 -13.38 6.98 -14.40
N THR A 23 -12.84 5.85 -13.95
CA THR A 23 -11.51 5.77 -13.32
C THR A 23 -10.49 4.93 -14.06
N SER A 24 -10.91 4.22 -15.11
CA SER A 24 -10.05 3.36 -15.94
C SER A 24 -10.43 3.43 -17.41
N ALA A 25 -9.55 2.96 -18.28
CA ALA A 25 -9.82 2.88 -19.71
C ALA A 25 -10.88 1.82 -20.10
N TYR A 26 -11.43 1.06 -19.13
CA TYR A 26 -12.37 -0.03 -19.42
C TYR A 26 -13.75 0.46 -19.85
N GLY A 27 -14.22 -0.11 -20.96
CA GLY A 27 -15.57 0.13 -21.50
C GLY A 27 -16.23 -1.14 -22.05
N VAL A 28 -17.55 -1.08 -22.20
CA VAL A 28 -18.36 -2.09 -22.91
C VAL A 28 -19.23 -1.34 -23.92
N ILE A 29 -19.14 -1.73 -25.18
CA ILE A 29 -19.86 -1.11 -26.28
C ILE A 29 -20.59 -2.14 -27.11
N MET A 30 -21.59 -1.71 -27.84
CA MET A 30 -22.20 -2.47 -28.95
C MET A 30 -21.60 -1.95 -30.26
N LEU A 31 -20.97 -2.85 -31.03
CA LEU A 31 -20.34 -2.56 -32.30
C LEU A 31 -21.19 -3.13 -33.41
N ASP A 32 -21.65 -2.28 -34.32
CA ASP A 32 -22.33 -2.66 -35.54
C ASP A 32 -21.27 -2.95 -36.63
N THR A 33 -21.07 -4.21 -36.96
CA THR A 33 -20.12 -4.64 -37.97
C THR A 33 -20.70 -4.63 -39.38
N GLY A 34 -21.97 -4.26 -39.52
CA GLY A 34 -22.74 -4.32 -40.77
C GLY A 34 -23.46 -5.64 -40.96
N ASP A 35 -22.95 -6.73 -40.39
CA ASP A 35 -23.57 -8.07 -40.45
C ASP A 35 -24.31 -8.35 -39.12
N ASP A 36 -23.67 -8.04 -37.99
CA ASP A 36 -24.18 -8.32 -36.63
C ASP A 36 -23.83 -7.21 -35.64
N LEU A 37 -24.59 -7.16 -34.55
CA LEU A 37 -24.33 -6.24 -33.43
C LEU A 37 -23.54 -6.99 -32.35
N GLU A 38 -22.24 -6.69 -32.23
CA GLU A 38 -21.29 -7.40 -31.38
C GLU A 38 -21.06 -6.65 -30.05
N SER A 39 -21.07 -7.39 -28.94
CA SER A 39 -20.67 -6.83 -27.64
C SER A 39 -19.15 -6.85 -27.51
N VAL A 40 -18.53 -5.68 -27.46
CA VAL A 40 -17.08 -5.51 -27.35
C VAL A 40 -16.71 -4.95 -25.98
N THR A 41 -15.72 -5.58 -25.34
CA THR A 41 -15.21 -5.19 -24.02
C THR A 41 -13.71 -4.93 -24.08
N GLY A 42 -13.19 -4.01 -23.27
CA GLY A 42 -11.73 -3.75 -23.23
C GLY A 42 -11.39 -2.31 -22.88
N SER A 43 -10.23 -1.86 -23.34
CA SER A 43 -9.79 -0.46 -23.20
C SER A 43 -10.49 0.44 -24.21
N LEU A 44 -11.77 0.77 -23.93
CA LEU A 44 -12.72 1.43 -24.81
C LEU A 44 -13.35 2.70 -24.22
N ALA A 45 -12.83 3.18 -23.06
CA ALA A 45 -13.42 4.34 -22.39
C ALA A 45 -13.29 5.65 -23.18
N ASP A 46 -12.40 5.74 -24.15
CA ASP A 46 -12.21 6.85 -25.08
C ASP A 46 -13.12 6.80 -26.31
N VAL A 47 -13.81 5.66 -26.54
CA VAL A 47 -14.67 5.44 -27.70
C VAL A 47 -16.05 6.08 -27.46
N GLN A 48 -16.65 6.61 -28.53
CA GLN A 48 -17.96 7.25 -28.49
C GLN A 48 -18.94 6.59 -29.47
N ALA A 49 -20.22 6.73 -29.18
CA ALA A 49 -21.26 6.27 -30.09
C ALA A 49 -21.16 7.03 -31.43
N GLY A 50 -21.33 6.28 -32.55
CA GLY A 50 -21.20 6.79 -33.90
C GLY A 50 -19.77 6.74 -34.46
N GLU A 51 -18.75 6.44 -33.65
CA GLU A 51 -17.38 6.30 -34.15
C GLU A 51 -17.20 5.00 -34.93
N MET A 52 -16.42 5.07 -35.99
CA MET A 52 -15.91 3.87 -36.66
C MET A 52 -14.69 3.37 -35.86
N ILE A 53 -14.70 2.12 -35.46
CA ILE A 53 -13.55 1.54 -34.76
C ILE A 53 -13.10 0.24 -35.43
N THR A 54 -11.80 -0.01 -35.33
CA THR A 54 -11.22 -1.31 -35.61
C THR A 54 -10.65 -1.85 -34.31
N VAL A 55 -11.07 -3.04 -33.89
CA VAL A 55 -10.58 -3.69 -32.68
C VAL A 55 -9.91 -5.01 -33.01
N GLU A 56 -8.77 -5.25 -32.35
CA GLU A 56 -8.04 -6.51 -32.42
C GLU A 56 -8.15 -7.21 -31.05
N GLY A 57 -8.51 -8.49 -31.08
CA GLY A 57 -8.74 -9.23 -29.85
C GLY A 57 -9.21 -10.66 -30.11
N TYR A 58 -9.99 -11.20 -29.19
CA TYR A 58 -10.52 -12.55 -29.26
C TYR A 58 -11.90 -12.64 -28.59
N TYR A 59 -12.68 -13.64 -29.00
CA TYR A 59 -13.95 -13.92 -28.34
C TYR A 59 -13.72 -14.61 -26.99
N GLU A 60 -14.41 -14.12 -25.97
CA GLU A 60 -14.50 -14.78 -24.67
C GLU A 60 -15.96 -14.95 -24.25
N ASN A 61 -16.25 -16.04 -23.53
CA ASN A 61 -17.60 -16.28 -23.04
C ASN A 61 -17.74 -15.76 -21.60
N ASN A 62 -18.47 -14.65 -21.46
CA ASN A 62 -18.78 -14.08 -20.16
C ASN A 62 -19.98 -14.82 -19.55
N ALA A 63 -19.85 -15.30 -18.31
CA ALA A 63 -20.88 -16.09 -17.63
C ALA A 63 -22.24 -15.37 -17.46
N LYS A 64 -22.27 -14.04 -17.49
CA LYS A 64 -23.46 -13.22 -17.31
C LYS A 64 -24.00 -12.63 -18.62
N TYR A 65 -23.10 -12.28 -19.54
CA TYR A 65 -23.44 -11.52 -20.75
C TYR A 65 -23.25 -12.33 -22.03
N GLY A 66 -22.88 -13.62 -21.94
CA GLY A 66 -22.68 -14.48 -23.10
C GLY A 66 -21.36 -14.23 -23.82
N LEU A 67 -21.33 -14.52 -25.11
CA LEU A 67 -20.18 -14.33 -25.96
C LEU A 67 -19.91 -12.85 -26.17
N GLN A 68 -18.71 -12.40 -25.85
CA GLN A 68 -18.26 -11.02 -26.02
C GLN A 68 -16.90 -11.01 -26.72
N PHE A 69 -16.65 -10.01 -27.54
CA PHE A 69 -15.32 -9.77 -28.10
C PHE A 69 -14.49 -8.95 -27.14
N ARG A 70 -13.38 -9.51 -26.69
CA ARG A 70 -12.43 -8.81 -25.82
C ARG A 70 -11.38 -8.13 -26.69
N ALA A 71 -11.48 -6.81 -26.80
CA ALA A 71 -10.53 -5.97 -27.48
C ALA A 71 -9.26 -5.79 -26.65
N GLU A 72 -8.11 -6.18 -27.22
CA GLU A 72 -6.77 -5.87 -26.68
C GLU A 72 -6.28 -4.52 -27.21
N VAL A 73 -6.63 -4.20 -28.48
CA VAL A 73 -6.31 -2.94 -29.14
C VAL A 73 -7.56 -2.39 -29.82
N CYS A 74 -7.75 -1.07 -29.77
CA CYS A 74 -8.83 -0.36 -30.43
C CYS A 74 -8.26 0.86 -31.18
N TYR A 75 -8.66 1.02 -32.43
CA TYR A 75 -8.29 2.14 -33.32
C TYR A 75 -9.55 2.94 -33.66
N PRO A 76 -9.93 3.98 -32.87
CA PRO A 76 -11.09 4.78 -33.16
C PRO A 76 -10.82 5.79 -34.27
N GLN A 77 -11.81 6.02 -35.13
CA GLN A 77 -11.80 7.01 -36.20
C GLN A 77 -13.03 7.90 -36.07
N LEU A 78 -12.90 9.18 -36.44
CA LEU A 78 -14.06 10.05 -36.52
C LEU A 78 -15.07 9.52 -37.54
N PRO A 79 -16.37 9.56 -37.27
CA PRO A 79 -17.37 9.12 -38.22
C PRO A 79 -17.37 10.01 -39.46
N ALA A 80 -17.53 9.38 -40.63
CA ALA A 80 -17.64 10.08 -41.91
C ALA A 80 -19.08 10.23 -42.39
N SER A 81 -20.00 9.38 -41.91
CA SER A 81 -21.41 9.47 -42.29
C SER A 81 -22.15 10.54 -41.46
N THR A 82 -23.15 11.18 -42.04
CA THR A 82 -23.98 12.18 -41.38
C THR A 82 -24.67 11.64 -40.14
N GLU A 83 -25.12 10.39 -40.15
CA GLU A 83 -25.76 9.77 -39.01
C GLU A 83 -24.74 9.42 -37.89
N GLY A 84 -23.54 8.95 -38.25
CA GLY A 84 -22.44 8.73 -37.32
C GLY A 84 -21.98 10.03 -36.66
N ILE A 85 -21.85 11.12 -37.45
CA ILE A 85 -21.55 12.47 -36.93
C ILE A 85 -22.61 12.93 -35.95
N PHE A 86 -23.88 12.71 -36.26
CA PHE A 86 -24.97 13.05 -35.32
C PHE A 86 -24.90 12.24 -34.04
N LYS A 87 -24.72 10.93 -34.10
CA LYS A 87 -24.55 10.05 -32.93
C LYS A 87 -23.38 10.54 -32.06
N TYR A 88 -22.23 10.83 -32.66
CA TYR A 88 -21.05 11.34 -32.01
C TYR A 88 -21.32 12.68 -31.28
N LEU A 89 -21.85 13.67 -31.99
CA LEU A 89 -22.14 14.99 -31.43
C LEU A 89 -23.23 14.95 -30.34
N SER A 90 -24.15 13.98 -30.40
CA SER A 90 -25.23 13.82 -29.41
C SER A 90 -24.86 12.94 -28.22
N SER A 91 -23.71 12.24 -28.24
CA SER A 91 -23.26 11.31 -27.20
C SER A 91 -22.91 11.98 -25.85
N GLY A 92 -22.82 13.31 -25.82
CA GLY A 92 -22.44 14.07 -24.63
C GLY A 92 -20.92 14.35 -24.51
N VAL A 93 -20.12 13.94 -25.50
CA VAL A 93 -18.68 14.21 -25.60
C VAL A 93 -18.36 15.70 -25.51
N ILE A 94 -19.18 16.53 -26.17
CA ILE A 94 -19.02 17.98 -26.14
C ILE A 94 -19.90 18.55 -25.03
N LYS A 95 -19.31 19.00 -23.94
CA LYS A 95 -20.03 19.58 -22.80
C LYS A 95 -20.93 20.75 -23.22
N GLY A 96 -22.23 20.58 -23.03
CA GLY A 96 -23.24 21.60 -23.32
C GLY A 96 -23.86 21.53 -24.71
N LEU A 97 -23.48 20.58 -25.59
CA LEU A 97 -24.14 20.29 -26.85
C LEU A 97 -25.29 19.30 -26.63
N LYS A 98 -26.52 19.77 -26.81
CA LYS A 98 -27.72 18.93 -26.69
C LYS A 98 -28.05 18.24 -28.01
N ALA A 99 -28.59 17.02 -27.97
CA ALA A 99 -28.93 16.23 -29.16
C ALA A 99 -29.75 16.99 -30.20
N LYS A 100 -30.73 17.83 -29.77
CA LYS A 100 -31.54 18.69 -30.67
C LYS A 100 -30.70 19.71 -31.46
N VAL A 101 -29.65 20.24 -30.81
CA VAL A 101 -28.72 21.20 -31.45
C VAL A 101 -27.74 20.46 -32.36
N ALA A 102 -27.23 19.30 -31.90
CA ALA A 102 -26.38 18.44 -32.74
C ALA A 102 -27.08 18.05 -34.03
N ARG A 103 -28.37 17.68 -34.00
CA ARG A 103 -29.16 17.38 -35.23
C ARG A 103 -29.21 18.55 -36.15
N LYS A 104 -29.53 19.76 -35.69
CA LYS A 104 -29.56 20.98 -36.50
C LYS A 104 -28.21 21.29 -37.16
N ILE A 105 -27.08 21.07 -36.42
CA ILE A 105 -25.74 21.23 -36.98
C ILE A 105 -25.51 20.30 -38.14
N VAL A 106 -25.83 19.00 -37.99
CA VAL A 106 -25.62 18.00 -39.00
C VAL A 106 -26.58 18.18 -40.19
N ASP A 107 -27.82 18.61 -39.95
CA ASP A 107 -28.79 18.89 -41.02
C ASP A 107 -28.34 20.05 -41.91
N ILE A 108 -27.57 21.02 -41.39
CA ILE A 108 -27.07 22.19 -42.16
C ILE A 108 -25.73 21.92 -42.82
N PHE A 109 -24.78 21.29 -42.08
CA PHE A 109 -23.40 21.14 -42.51
C PHE A 109 -23.05 19.72 -43.01
N GLY A 110 -23.92 18.73 -42.75
CA GLY A 110 -23.69 17.35 -43.19
C GLY A 110 -22.34 16.79 -42.73
N GLU A 111 -21.61 16.23 -43.68
CA GLU A 111 -20.28 15.63 -43.47
C GLU A 111 -19.20 16.69 -43.07
N GLU A 112 -19.41 17.97 -43.40
CA GLU A 112 -18.50 19.06 -43.07
C GLU A 112 -18.65 19.54 -41.63
N SER A 113 -19.57 18.98 -40.83
CA SER A 113 -19.89 19.42 -39.47
C SER A 113 -18.66 19.51 -38.57
N PHE A 114 -17.74 18.54 -38.60
CA PHE A 114 -16.52 18.56 -37.82
C PHE A 114 -15.55 19.65 -38.26
N ASP A 115 -15.38 19.82 -39.59
CA ASP A 115 -14.49 20.87 -40.12
C ASP A 115 -15.01 22.27 -39.75
N VAL A 116 -16.33 22.47 -39.83
CA VAL A 116 -16.96 23.73 -39.40
C VAL A 116 -16.77 23.96 -37.88
N ILE A 117 -16.90 22.94 -37.04
CA ILE A 117 -16.71 23.07 -35.60
C ILE A 117 -15.25 23.40 -35.29
N GLU A 118 -14.30 22.77 -35.98
CA GLU A 118 -12.87 22.90 -35.72
C GLU A 118 -12.27 24.18 -36.30
N ASN A 119 -12.56 24.48 -37.57
CA ASN A 119 -11.85 25.53 -38.32
C ASN A 119 -12.67 26.80 -38.53
N ASP A 120 -14.01 26.75 -38.49
CA ASP A 120 -14.88 27.92 -38.71
C ASP A 120 -16.14 27.92 -37.82
N TYR A 121 -15.93 27.76 -36.50
CA TYR A 121 -17.02 27.64 -35.53
C TYR A 121 -17.99 28.83 -35.55
N MET A 122 -17.61 29.98 -36.11
CA MET A 122 -18.52 31.10 -36.25
C MET A 122 -19.69 30.81 -37.20
N LYS A 123 -19.54 29.90 -38.19
CA LYS A 123 -20.62 29.43 -39.01
C LYS A 123 -21.73 28.71 -38.23
N LEU A 124 -21.41 28.15 -37.07
CA LEU A 124 -22.40 27.53 -36.17
C LEU A 124 -23.49 28.52 -35.72
N THR A 125 -23.22 29.84 -35.78
CA THR A 125 -24.23 30.86 -35.47
C THR A 125 -25.36 30.92 -36.49
N GLN A 126 -25.22 30.30 -37.63
CA GLN A 126 -26.30 30.15 -38.62
C GLN A 126 -27.36 29.12 -38.19
N VAL A 127 -27.00 28.26 -37.19
CA VAL A 127 -27.92 27.26 -36.66
C VAL A 127 -28.82 27.93 -35.60
N GLU A 128 -30.10 27.81 -35.79
CA GLU A 128 -31.09 28.41 -34.87
C GLU A 128 -30.88 27.90 -33.43
N GLY A 129 -30.66 28.81 -32.49
CA GLY A 129 -30.44 28.53 -31.09
C GLY A 129 -28.97 28.47 -30.67
N ILE A 130 -28.01 28.70 -31.59
CA ILE A 130 -26.59 28.81 -31.28
C ILE A 130 -26.16 30.29 -31.26
N SER A 131 -25.85 30.79 -30.08
CA SER A 131 -25.21 32.09 -29.90
C SER A 131 -23.70 32.01 -30.16
N LYS A 132 -23.04 33.16 -30.39
CA LYS A 132 -21.57 33.24 -30.49
C LYS A 132 -20.87 32.59 -29.29
N LYS A 133 -21.41 32.76 -28.06
CA LYS A 133 -20.91 32.16 -26.83
C LYS A 133 -21.06 30.63 -26.83
N THR A 134 -22.16 30.14 -27.36
CA THR A 134 -22.43 28.70 -27.48
C THR A 134 -21.57 28.07 -28.56
N ALA A 135 -21.40 28.73 -29.72
CA ALA A 135 -20.53 28.30 -30.78
C ALA A 135 -19.08 28.13 -30.30
N LYS A 136 -18.58 29.12 -29.56
CA LYS A 136 -17.25 29.03 -28.94
C LYS A 136 -17.14 27.86 -27.96
N LYS A 137 -18.13 27.64 -27.09
CA LYS A 137 -18.12 26.50 -26.16
C LYS A 137 -18.13 25.14 -26.86
N ILE A 138 -18.82 25.02 -27.99
CA ILE A 138 -18.84 23.80 -28.80
C ILE A 138 -17.45 23.56 -29.41
N HIS A 139 -16.84 24.60 -29.98
CA HIS A 139 -15.49 24.56 -30.53
C HIS A 139 -14.46 24.15 -29.46
N ASP A 140 -14.45 24.87 -28.31
CA ASP A 140 -13.49 24.60 -27.23
C ASP A 140 -13.64 23.16 -26.70
N GLY A 141 -14.87 22.66 -26.51
CA GLY A 141 -15.11 21.29 -26.05
C GLY A 141 -14.72 20.23 -27.08
N PHE A 142 -14.90 20.50 -28.38
CA PHE A 142 -14.46 19.59 -29.46
C PHE A 142 -12.93 19.56 -29.55
N ALA A 143 -12.28 20.72 -29.47
CA ALA A 143 -10.82 20.82 -29.46
C ALA A 143 -10.19 20.08 -28.27
N GLU A 144 -10.80 20.22 -27.05
CA GLU A 144 -10.35 19.46 -25.86
C GLU A 144 -10.42 17.96 -26.10
N THR A 145 -11.52 17.46 -26.66
CA THR A 145 -11.71 16.03 -26.95
C THR A 145 -10.70 15.51 -27.97
N ASN A 146 -10.43 16.30 -29.03
CA ASN A 146 -9.43 15.94 -30.04
C ASN A 146 -8.01 15.88 -29.47
N LYS A 147 -7.66 16.79 -28.54
CA LYS A 147 -6.36 16.79 -27.86
C LYS A 147 -6.17 15.52 -26.99
N VAL A 148 -7.18 15.14 -26.19
CA VAL A 148 -7.16 13.87 -25.43
C VAL A 148 -6.96 12.69 -26.36
N ARG A 149 -7.74 12.63 -27.42
CA ARG A 149 -7.67 11.55 -28.40
C ARG A 149 -6.30 11.45 -29.08
N SER A 150 -5.72 12.59 -29.45
CA SER A 150 -4.37 12.66 -30.04
C SER A 150 -3.32 12.11 -29.08
N LEU A 151 -3.40 12.46 -27.79
CA LEU A 151 -2.51 11.94 -26.76
C LEU A 151 -2.64 10.41 -26.62
N LEU A 152 -3.88 9.90 -26.48
CA LEU A 152 -4.13 8.48 -26.30
C LEU A 152 -3.69 7.67 -27.54
N THR A 153 -3.98 8.19 -28.74
CA THR A 153 -3.56 7.58 -30.00
C THR A 153 -2.05 7.55 -30.13
N PHE A 154 -1.37 8.66 -29.77
CA PHE A 154 0.08 8.73 -29.76
C PHE A 154 0.69 7.66 -28.85
N LEU A 155 0.23 7.55 -27.61
CA LEU A 155 0.74 6.57 -26.66
C LEU A 155 0.46 5.12 -27.10
N LYS A 156 -0.75 4.84 -27.59
CA LYS A 156 -1.12 3.52 -28.15
C LYS A 156 -0.22 3.11 -29.30
N ASN A 157 0.04 4.01 -30.26
CA ASN A 157 0.92 3.73 -31.41
C ASN A 157 2.35 3.38 -30.98
N HIS A 158 2.74 3.80 -29.77
CA HIS A 158 4.04 3.48 -29.19
C HIS A 158 4.01 2.29 -28.22
N GLY A 159 2.85 1.65 -28.03
CA GLY A 159 2.67 0.46 -27.19
C GLY A 159 2.45 0.76 -25.70
N ILE A 160 2.09 2.02 -25.36
CA ILE A 160 1.80 2.45 -24.00
C ILE A 160 0.29 2.43 -23.76
N SER A 161 -0.14 1.89 -22.61
CA SER A 161 -1.55 1.80 -22.25
C SER A 161 -2.22 3.18 -22.15
N ALA A 162 -3.49 3.25 -22.56
CA ALA A 162 -4.31 4.46 -22.46
C ALA A 162 -4.47 4.98 -21.02
N ASP A 163 -4.37 4.11 -20.02
CA ASP A 163 -4.46 4.51 -18.61
C ASP A 163 -3.38 5.54 -18.22
N TYR A 164 -2.16 5.39 -18.73
CA TYR A 164 -1.10 6.40 -18.53
C TYR A 164 -1.42 7.71 -19.25
N GLY A 165 -2.08 7.64 -20.41
CA GLY A 165 -2.54 8.81 -21.14
C GLY A 165 -3.60 9.61 -20.37
N TYR A 166 -4.57 8.94 -19.76
CA TYR A 166 -5.56 9.59 -18.90
C TYR A 166 -4.91 10.24 -17.67
N ARG A 167 -3.96 9.57 -17.02
CA ARG A 167 -3.21 10.16 -15.91
C ARG A 167 -2.43 11.40 -16.36
N ALA A 168 -1.74 11.33 -17.50
CA ALA A 168 -1.01 12.45 -18.07
C ALA A 168 -1.94 13.63 -18.39
N TRP A 169 -3.09 13.34 -19.00
CA TRP A 169 -4.09 14.37 -19.29
C TRP A 169 -4.65 15.04 -18.03
N ASN A 170 -5.00 14.25 -17.02
CA ASN A 170 -5.55 14.77 -15.76
C ASN A 170 -4.56 15.70 -15.04
N ASN A 171 -3.26 15.47 -15.20
CA ASN A 171 -2.22 16.26 -14.54
C ASN A 171 -1.71 17.44 -15.38
N TRP A 172 -1.61 17.31 -16.71
CA TRP A 172 -0.98 18.30 -17.58
C TRP A 172 -1.92 18.90 -18.62
N GLY A 173 -3.14 18.38 -18.70
CA GLY A 173 -4.15 18.90 -19.62
C GLY A 173 -3.70 18.90 -21.08
N GLU A 174 -3.97 19.99 -21.75
CA GLU A 174 -3.66 20.18 -23.18
C GLU A 174 -2.16 20.17 -23.53
N HIS A 175 -1.29 20.38 -22.55
CA HIS A 175 0.17 20.38 -22.74
C HIS A 175 0.79 18.97 -22.66
N ALA A 176 0.00 17.96 -22.25
CA ALA A 176 0.50 16.61 -22.00
C ALA A 176 1.25 16.00 -23.21
N LEU A 177 0.68 16.11 -24.41
CA LEU A 177 1.27 15.55 -25.62
C LEU A 177 2.60 16.23 -25.98
N GLU A 178 2.66 17.55 -25.92
CA GLU A 178 3.87 18.34 -26.19
C GLU A 178 4.98 18.03 -25.19
N MET A 179 4.63 17.97 -23.90
CA MET A 179 5.56 17.60 -22.84
C MET A 179 6.15 16.21 -23.06
N ILE A 180 5.30 15.22 -23.42
CA ILE A 180 5.76 13.84 -23.65
C ILE A 180 6.63 13.75 -24.91
N GLN A 181 6.29 14.46 -25.96
CA GLN A 181 7.10 14.46 -27.19
C GLN A 181 8.47 15.12 -26.99
N SER A 182 8.54 16.18 -26.19
CA SER A 182 9.80 16.86 -25.86
C SER A 182 10.64 16.08 -24.84
N ASN A 183 9.99 15.49 -23.84
CA ASN A 183 10.64 14.72 -22.78
C ASN A 183 9.76 13.53 -22.35
N PRO A 184 9.89 12.35 -22.97
CA PRO A 184 9.11 11.16 -22.62
C PRO A 184 9.24 10.71 -21.16
N TYR A 185 10.34 11.09 -20.50
CA TYR A 185 10.60 10.69 -19.12
C TYR A 185 9.71 11.41 -18.08
N VAL A 186 8.95 12.44 -18.49
CA VAL A 186 7.91 13.01 -17.62
C VAL A 186 6.85 11.97 -17.23
N LEU A 187 6.66 10.94 -18.07
CA LEU A 187 5.77 9.82 -17.77
C LEU A 187 6.26 8.96 -16.59
N CYS A 188 7.55 9.02 -16.24
CA CYS A 188 8.10 8.34 -15.05
C CYS A 188 7.75 9.06 -13.75
N SER A 189 7.19 10.28 -13.82
CA SER A 189 6.77 11.02 -12.64
C SER A 189 5.81 10.19 -11.79
N PRO A 190 5.80 10.38 -10.47
CA PRO A 190 4.86 9.68 -9.59
C PRO A 190 3.39 9.84 -9.97
N LEU A 191 3.03 10.96 -10.64
CA LEU A 191 1.68 11.27 -11.09
C LEU A 191 1.18 10.32 -12.20
N VAL A 192 2.08 9.83 -13.06
CA VAL A 192 1.75 8.92 -14.17
C VAL A 192 2.26 7.51 -13.88
N ALA A 193 3.47 7.39 -13.33
CA ALA A 193 4.12 6.16 -12.87
C ALA A 193 4.37 5.12 -13.98
N LEU A 194 4.75 5.58 -15.18
CA LEU A 194 5.27 4.70 -16.23
C LEU A 194 6.67 4.21 -15.84
N SER A 195 7.00 2.97 -16.14
CA SER A 195 8.33 2.43 -15.87
C SER A 195 9.42 3.15 -16.68
N PHE A 196 10.65 3.23 -16.13
CA PHE A 196 11.77 3.82 -16.85
C PHE A 196 12.02 3.09 -18.17
N GLU A 197 11.93 1.77 -18.19
CA GLU A 197 12.17 0.93 -19.35
C GLU A 197 11.20 1.25 -20.50
N GLU A 198 9.91 1.45 -20.19
CA GLU A 198 8.89 1.81 -21.19
C GLU A 198 9.08 3.25 -21.69
N ALA A 199 9.40 4.18 -20.79
CA ALA A 199 9.70 5.57 -21.16
C ALA A 199 10.98 5.67 -22.01
N ASP A 200 12.03 4.90 -21.68
CA ASP A 200 13.27 4.84 -22.46
C ASP A 200 13.06 4.22 -23.85
N ALA A 201 12.19 3.22 -23.94
CA ALA A 201 11.79 2.65 -25.23
C ALA A 201 11.04 3.67 -26.11
N LEU A 202 10.14 4.47 -25.53
CA LEU A 202 9.47 5.56 -26.21
C LEU A 202 10.46 6.64 -26.65
N ALA A 203 11.35 7.06 -25.75
CA ALA A 203 12.37 8.09 -26.02
C ALA A 203 13.27 7.74 -27.21
N ARG A 204 13.69 6.48 -27.27
CA ARG A 204 14.48 5.97 -28.43
C ARG A 204 13.71 6.03 -29.74
N LYS A 205 12.41 5.67 -29.74
CA LYS A 205 11.56 5.77 -30.93
C LYS A 205 11.37 7.22 -31.38
N LEU A 206 11.39 8.17 -30.47
CA LEU A 206 11.29 9.61 -30.72
C LEU A 206 12.64 10.26 -31.09
N GLY A 207 13.73 9.47 -31.11
CA GLY A 207 15.06 9.95 -31.48
C GLY A 207 15.77 10.78 -30.39
N ILE A 208 15.35 10.65 -29.13
CA ILE A 208 16.02 11.29 -27.98
C ILE A 208 17.43 10.69 -27.85
N ALA A 209 18.44 11.57 -27.70
CA ALA A 209 19.82 11.14 -27.58
C ALA A 209 20.07 10.24 -26.38
N ALA A 210 20.92 9.21 -26.57
CA ALA A 210 21.23 8.22 -25.54
C ALA A 210 21.91 8.82 -24.30
N ASP A 211 22.57 9.95 -24.45
CA ASP A 211 23.24 10.73 -23.42
C ASP A 211 22.47 12.00 -22.98
N SER A 212 21.18 12.06 -23.33
CA SER A 212 20.31 13.16 -22.96
C SER A 212 20.26 13.36 -21.45
N GLU A 213 20.33 14.60 -20.99
CA GLU A 213 20.24 14.97 -19.58
C GLU A 213 18.94 14.46 -18.93
N HIS A 214 17.81 14.53 -19.65
CA HIS A 214 16.53 14.00 -19.20
C HIS A 214 16.56 12.48 -18.95
N ARG A 215 17.26 11.74 -19.82
CA ARG A 215 17.46 10.30 -19.65
C ARG A 215 18.26 9.98 -18.39
N ILE A 216 19.36 10.69 -18.21
CA ILE A 216 20.26 10.51 -17.05
C ILE A 216 19.51 10.83 -15.75
N ALA A 217 18.78 11.96 -15.74
CA ALA A 217 17.98 12.38 -14.60
C ALA A 217 16.91 11.37 -14.23
N ALA A 218 16.12 10.91 -15.19
CA ALA A 218 15.08 9.91 -14.96
C ALA A 218 15.64 8.57 -14.46
N TYR A 219 16.82 8.17 -14.95
CA TYR A 219 17.47 6.95 -14.46
C TYR A 219 17.98 7.10 -13.02
N MET A 220 18.52 8.27 -12.65
CA MET A 220 18.88 8.56 -11.25
C MET A 220 17.65 8.48 -10.33
N GLU A 221 16.53 9.07 -10.73
CA GLU A 221 15.28 9.00 -9.97
C GLU A 221 14.75 7.57 -9.88
N PHE A 222 14.82 6.79 -10.97
CA PHE A 222 14.51 5.36 -10.97
C PHE A 222 15.34 4.59 -9.96
N LEU A 223 16.66 4.80 -9.91
CA LEU A 223 17.54 4.14 -8.94
C LEU A 223 17.20 4.53 -7.50
N LEU A 224 16.89 5.80 -7.25
CA LEU A 224 16.50 6.31 -5.93
C LEU A 224 15.14 5.73 -5.50
N ASN A 225 14.17 5.64 -6.41
CA ASN A 225 12.89 4.99 -6.13
C ASN A 225 13.06 3.50 -5.80
N LYS A 226 13.93 2.81 -6.54
CA LYS A 226 14.28 1.42 -6.23
C LYS A 226 14.94 1.26 -4.85
N GLN A 227 15.79 2.22 -4.44
CA GLN A 227 16.32 2.26 -3.08
C GLN A 227 15.23 2.51 -2.05
N ALA A 228 14.24 3.34 -2.37
CA ALA A 228 13.08 3.59 -1.50
C ALA A 228 12.21 2.34 -1.33
N GLU A 229 12.03 1.51 -2.37
CA GLU A 229 11.38 0.19 -2.27
C GLU A 229 12.14 -0.77 -1.34
N ASP A 230 13.49 -0.68 -1.30
CA ASP A 230 14.32 -1.42 -0.35
C ASP A 230 14.32 -0.79 1.07
N GLY A 231 13.58 0.31 1.28
CA GLY A 231 13.38 1.00 2.56
C GLY A 231 14.39 2.13 2.84
N ASN A 232 15.33 2.42 1.93
CA ASN A 232 16.30 3.51 2.10
C ASN A 232 15.67 4.86 1.75
N THR A 233 16.08 5.94 2.43
CA THR A 233 15.67 7.30 2.06
C THR A 233 16.76 8.03 1.27
N ALA A 234 17.99 7.50 1.29
CA ALA A 234 19.15 8.10 0.69
C ALA A 234 20.05 7.06 -0.01
N MET A 235 20.82 7.51 -1.00
CA MET A 235 21.80 6.68 -1.71
C MET A 235 23.14 7.41 -1.79
N PRO A 236 24.29 6.72 -1.52
CA PRO A 236 25.61 7.34 -1.68
C PRO A 236 25.82 7.86 -3.11
N ILE A 237 26.26 9.11 -3.25
CA ILE A 237 26.49 9.75 -4.56
C ILE A 237 27.44 8.92 -5.45
N THR A 238 28.42 8.26 -4.84
CA THR A 238 29.38 7.42 -5.56
C THR A 238 28.72 6.15 -6.14
N ALA A 239 27.78 5.57 -5.39
CA ALA A 239 27.03 4.40 -5.85
C ALA A 239 26.02 4.78 -6.94
N LEU A 240 25.33 5.91 -6.77
CA LEU A 240 24.40 6.46 -7.77
C LEU A 240 25.14 6.76 -9.08
N GLY A 241 26.29 7.47 -8.98
CA GLY A 241 27.09 7.80 -10.15
C GLY A 241 27.61 6.58 -10.89
N LYS A 242 28.17 5.60 -10.15
CA LYS A 242 28.67 4.37 -10.76
C LYS A 242 27.56 3.58 -11.47
N GLN A 243 26.43 3.36 -10.81
CA GLN A 243 25.33 2.59 -11.42
C GLN A 243 24.75 3.31 -12.65
N THR A 244 24.65 4.65 -12.60
CA THR A 244 24.16 5.45 -13.73
C THR A 244 25.12 5.38 -14.92
N THR A 245 26.42 5.60 -14.68
CA THR A 245 27.41 5.58 -15.78
C THR A 245 27.59 4.19 -16.38
N ASP A 246 27.63 3.15 -15.55
CA ASP A 246 27.78 1.76 -16.01
C ASP A 246 26.57 1.29 -16.84
N CYS A 247 25.36 1.64 -16.44
CA CYS A 247 24.13 1.19 -17.10
C CYS A 247 23.80 1.96 -18.37
N LEU A 248 23.94 3.29 -18.32
CA LEU A 248 23.59 4.16 -19.46
C LEU A 248 24.73 4.34 -20.47
N GLY A 249 25.98 3.99 -20.10
CA GLY A 249 27.17 4.22 -20.93
C GLY A 249 27.58 5.68 -21.04
N VAL A 250 27.18 6.51 -20.08
CA VAL A 250 27.49 7.97 -20.05
C VAL A 250 28.75 8.26 -19.24
N THR A 251 29.34 9.42 -19.46
CA THR A 251 30.54 9.86 -18.74
C THR A 251 30.21 10.38 -17.34
N SER A 252 31.22 10.37 -16.45
CA SER A 252 31.06 10.98 -15.11
C SER A 252 30.74 12.48 -15.16
N GLU A 253 31.13 13.18 -16.21
CA GLU A 253 30.85 14.62 -16.34
C GLU A 253 29.39 14.86 -16.73
N GLN A 254 28.85 14.05 -17.65
CA GLN A 254 27.42 14.10 -17.99
C GLN A 254 26.54 13.75 -16.78
N PHE A 255 26.92 12.74 -15.99
CA PHE A 255 26.24 12.44 -14.72
C PHE A 255 26.25 13.64 -13.76
N LYS A 256 27.42 14.26 -13.55
CA LYS A 256 27.52 15.41 -12.64
C LYS A 256 26.70 16.61 -13.10
N GLN A 257 26.66 16.86 -14.42
CA GLN A 257 25.85 17.92 -15.00
C GLN A 257 24.36 17.69 -14.74
N ALA A 258 23.86 16.50 -15.08
CA ALA A 258 22.45 16.13 -14.84
C ALA A 258 22.10 16.16 -13.34
N LEU A 259 23.00 15.70 -12.47
CA LEU A 259 22.80 15.77 -11.03
C LEU A 259 22.72 17.22 -10.53
N ARG A 260 23.61 18.12 -10.99
CA ARG A 260 23.56 19.55 -10.62
C ARG A 260 22.25 20.18 -11.01
N SER A 261 21.79 19.95 -12.26
CA SER A 261 20.49 20.44 -12.72
C SER A 261 19.35 19.99 -11.78
N ARG A 262 19.33 18.73 -11.38
CA ARG A 262 18.28 18.21 -10.47
C ARG A 262 18.40 18.74 -9.02
N LEU A 263 19.60 19.07 -8.57
CA LEU A 263 19.81 19.72 -7.28
C LEU A 263 19.37 21.19 -7.33
N ASP A 264 19.70 21.91 -8.43
CA ASP A 264 19.32 23.31 -8.62
C ASP A 264 17.80 23.47 -8.79
N ASP A 265 17.14 22.52 -9.44
CA ASP A 265 15.66 22.44 -9.57
C ASP A 265 14.95 21.95 -8.29
N GLU A 266 15.70 21.65 -7.22
CA GLU A 266 15.19 21.07 -5.97
C GLU A 266 14.38 19.76 -6.16
N MET A 267 14.63 19.02 -7.24
CA MET A 267 14.02 17.71 -7.44
C MET A 267 14.73 16.61 -6.67
N LEU A 268 16.04 16.78 -6.48
CA LEU A 268 16.89 15.94 -5.62
C LEU A 268 17.57 16.80 -4.56
N PHE A 269 17.93 16.17 -3.45
CA PHE A 269 18.63 16.81 -2.35
C PHE A 269 19.91 16.05 -2.02
N CYS A 270 20.95 16.81 -1.61
CA CYS A 270 22.19 16.23 -1.14
C CYS A 270 22.31 16.43 0.36
N TYR A 271 22.48 15.35 1.11
CA TYR A 271 22.69 15.39 2.56
C TYR A 271 23.93 14.58 2.96
N GLU A 272 24.61 14.99 4.02
CA GLU A 272 25.81 14.32 4.51
C GLU A 272 25.45 13.33 5.64
N ILE A 273 25.67 12.02 5.39
CA ILE A 273 25.49 10.96 6.37
C ILE A 273 26.86 10.31 6.60
N ASP A 274 27.30 10.21 7.85
CA ASP A 274 28.61 9.64 8.20
C ASP A 274 29.78 10.18 7.37
N ARG A 275 29.82 11.50 7.19
CA ARG A 275 30.84 12.23 6.38
C ARG A 275 30.87 11.84 4.90
N LYS A 276 29.77 11.30 4.38
CA LYS A 276 29.62 10.94 2.96
C LYS A 276 28.37 11.62 2.40
N LYS A 277 28.50 12.15 1.17
CA LYS A 277 27.37 12.76 0.47
C LYS A 277 26.42 11.70 -0.07
N HIS A 278 25.16 11.86 0.23
CA HIS A 278 24.06 11.03 -0.23
C HIS A 278 23.05 11.86 -0.98
N ILE A 279 22.39 11.25 -1.96
CA ILE A 279 21.32 11.86 -2.74
C ILE A 279 19.99 11.28 -2.28
N MET A 280 19.01 12.17 -2.16
CA MET A 280 17.66 11.86 -1.69
C MET A 280 16.63 12.39 -2.67
N LEU A 281 15.50 11.70 -2.81
CA LEU A 281 14.31 12.24 -3.46
C LEU A 281 13.74 13.38 -2.63
N ARG A 282 13.19 14.41 -3.30
CA ARG A 282 12.56 15.56 -2.63
C ARG A 282 11.54 15.14 -1.56
N SER A 283 10.65 14.20 -1.88
CA SER A 283 9.60 13.75 -0.96
C SER A 283 10.17 13.17 0.33
N LEU A 284 11.22 12.35 0.24
CA LEU A 284 11.84 11.69 1.39
C LEU A 284 12.70 12.66 2.21
N PHE A 285 13.43 13.56 1.55
CA PHE A 285 14.18 14.62 2.24
C PHE A 285 13.24 15.56 3.01
N THR A 286 12.14 15.97 2.37
CA THR A 286 11.14 16.85 3.02
C THR A 286 10.52 16.14 4.23
N ALA A 287 10.16 14.87 4.09
CA ALA A 287 9.58 14.10 5.18
C ALA A 287 10.53 14.01 6.38
N GLU A 288 11.78 13.55 6.18
CA GLU A 288 12.73 13.40 7.27
C GLU A 288 13.14 14.74 7.90
N SER A 289 13.33 15.79 7.09
CA SER A 289 13.60 17.14 7.59
C SER A 289 12.45 17.70 8.43
N PHE A 290 11.20 17.50 7.97
CA PHE A 290 10.03 17.97 8.72
C PHE A 290 9.90 17.22 10.05
N ILE A 291 10.05 15.88 10.02
CA ILE A 291 10.00 15.05 11.22
C ILE A 291 11.06 15.51 12.23
N ALA A 292 12.31 15.67 11.81
CA ALA A 292 13.40 16.07 12.67
C ALA A 292 13.13 17.43 13.37
N ARG A 293 12.76 18.46 12.59
CA ARG A 293 12.41 19.78 13.12
C ARG A 293 11.22 19.72 14.08
N ARG A 294 10.17 19.00 13.72
CA ARG A 294 8.95 18.90 14.52
C ARG A 294 9.20 18.23 15.86
N LEU A 295 9.97 17.13 15.86
CA LEU A 295 10.31 16.40 17.07
C LEU A 295 11.23 17.21 17.99
N CYS A 296 12.23 17.94 17.47
CA CYS A 296 13.07 18.81 18.25
C CYS A 296 12.27 19.93 18.94
N LEU A 297 11.30 20.53 18.24
CA LEU A 297 10.39 21.50 18.86
C LEU A 297 9.52 20.86 19.95
N MET A 298 8.96 19.66 19.73
CA MET A 298 8.13 18.98 20.74
C MET A 298 8.96 18.52 21.95
N ARG A 299 10.24 18.19 21.78
CA ARG A 299 11.16 17.85 22.86
C ARG A 299 11.28 18.99 23.89
N GLN A 300 11.31 20.23 23.42
CA GLN A 300 11.45 21.43 24.26
C GLN A 300 10.20 21.71 25.09
N LEU A 301 9.04 21.18 24.69
CA LEU A 301 7.79 21.36 25.42
C LEU A 301 7.80 20.53 26.68
N THR A 302 7.78 21.21 27.79
CA THR A 302 7.66 20.63 29.13
C THR A 302 6.43 21.23 29.78
N TYR A 303 5.46 20.37 30.13
CA TYR A 303 4.16 20.82 30.67
C TYR A 303 4.19 21.07 32.15
N ASP A 304 5.00 20.34 32.91
CA ASP A 304 5.22 20.55 34.32
C ASP A 304 6.53 19.90 34.77
N THR A 305 7.49 20.71 35.19
CA THR A 305 8.80 20.25 35.70
C THR A 305 8.86 20.12 37.23
N GLN A 306 7.86 20.65 37.94
CA GLN A 306 7.90 20.75 39.39
C GLN A 306 7.00 19.73 40.09
N THR A 307 6.04 19.15 39.39
CA THR A 307 5.10 18.19 39.99
C THR A 307 5.71 16.79 39.99
N ASP A 308 5.90 16.23 41.15
CA ASP A 308 6.18 14.82 41.33
C ASP A 308 4.87 14.03 41.18
N PHE A 309 4.73 13.32 40.05
CA PHE A 309 3.55 12.52 39.80
C PHE A 309 3.52 11.17 40.52
N SER A 310 4.51 10.92 41.42
CA SER A 310 4.60 9.65 42.17
C SER A 310 3.33 9.33 42.94
N ALA A 311 2.72 10.32 43.60
CA ALA A 311 1.47 10.12 44.33
C ALA A 311 0.28 9.74 43.41
N VAL A 312 0.24 10.31 42.22
CA VAL A 312 -0.81 10.01 41.22
C VAL A 312 -0.60 8.59 40.69
N ILE A 313 0.64 8.20 40.42
CA ILE A 313 1.00 6.85 39.99
C ILE A 313 0.71 5.83 41.10
N ASP A 314 1.02 6.15 42.38
CA ASP A 314 0.72 5.27 43.52
C ASP A 314 -0.79 5.05 43.67
N LEU A 315 -1.62 6.08 43.42
CA LEU A 315 -3.07 5.95 43.44
C LEU A 315 -3.56 5.07 42.29
N GLU A 316 -2.98 5.21 41.11
CA GLU A 316 -3.33 4.38 39.93
C GLU A 316 -2.94 2.92 40.18
N GLU A 317 -1.79 2.65 40.82
CA GLU A 317 -1.39 1.31 41.25
C GLU A 317 -2.42 0.69 42.23
N GLN A 318 -2.88 1.48 43.22
CA GLN A 318 -3.89 1.03 44.18
C GLN A 318 -5.24 0.73 43.52
N ASN A 319 -5.70 1.60 42.61
CA ASN A 319 -6.97 1.45 41.93
C ASN A 319 -7.01 0.21 41.03
N ASN A 320 -5.89 -0.09 40.37
CA ASN A 320 -5.79 -1.21 39.44
C ASN A 320 -5.26 -2.51 40.08
N GLY A 321 -4.79 -2.45 41.35
CA GLY A 321 -4.19 -3.61 42.01
C GLY A 321 -2.88 -4.09 41.34
N ILE A 322 -2.16 -3.19 40.68
CA ILE A 322 -0.94 -3.45 39.92
C ILE A 322 0.20 -2.64 40.52
N LYS A 323 1.40 -3.18 40.55
CA LYS A 323 2.60 -2.46 40.88
C LYS A 323 3.49 -2.31 39.66
N TYR A 324 3.76 -1.07 39.25
CA TYR A 324 4.61 -0.79 38.10
C TYR A 324 6.09 -0.91 38.47
N GLU A 325 6.86 -1.48 37.51
CA GLU A 325 8.30 -1.51 37.60
C GLU A 325 8.90 -0.09 37.48
N LYS A 326 10.16 0.08 37.90
CA LYS A 326 10.83 1.38 37.88
C LYS A 326 10.79 2.05 36.50
N THR A 327 11.10 1.30 35.47
CA THR A 327 11.11 1.81 34.08
C THR A 327 9.69 2.13 33.56
N GLN A 328 8.67 1.38 34.00
CA GLN A 328 7.28 1.71 33.70
C GLN A 328 6.83 3.00 34.38
N ARG A 329 7.17 3.17 35.68
CA ARG A 329 6.89 4.42 36.39
C ARG A 329 7.60 5.62 35.76
N GLU A 330 8.85 5.44 35.31
CA GLU A 330 9.58 6.47 34.57
C GLU A 330 8.85 6.85 33.29
N ALA A 331 8.39 5.87 32.50
CA ALA A 331 7.63 6.12 31.28
C ALA A 331 6.32 6.89 31.52
N ILE A 332 5.58 6.51 32.57
CA ILE A 332 4.34 7.19 32.95
C ILE A 332 4.66 8.63 33.38
N ASN A 333 5.68 8.83 34.20
CA ASN A 333 6.09 10.17 34.63
C ASN A 333 6.51 11.07 33.49
N LEU A 334 7.29 10.54 32.53
CA LEU A 334 7.69 11.27 31.32
C LEU A 334 6.51 11.60 30.42
N ALA A 335 5.54 10.68 30.26
CA ALA A 335 4.33 10.94 29.48
C ALA A 335 3.53 12.12 30.09
N LEU A 336 3.44 12.18 31.41
CA LEU A 336 2.71 13.26 32.11
C LEU A 336 3.42 14.61 32.01
N SER A 337 4.78 14.62 32.08
CA SER A 337 5.57 15.85 32.17
C SER A 337 6.09 16.38 30.82
N LYS A 338 6.26 15.56 29.81
CA LYS A 338 6.85 15.94 28.50
C LYS A 338 5.84 15.94 27.38
N GLY A 339 6.16 16.66 26.30
CA GLY A 339 5.37 16.69 25.06
C GLY A 339 5.62 15.50 24.12
N PHE A 340 6.73 14.78 24.33
CA PHE A 340 7.13 13.67 23.48
C PHE A 340 7.74 12.52 24.26
N LEU A 341 7.32 11.30 23.98
CA LEU A 341 7.85 10.08 24.58
C LEU A 341 7.87 8.93 23.55
N VAL A 342 8.95 8.17 23.54
CA VAL A 342 9.03 6.85 22.91
C VAL A 342 9.04 5.77 23.99
N LEU A 343 8.09 4.84 23.92
CA LEU A 343 8.01 3.65 24.76
C LEU A 343 8.34 2.41 23.92
N THR A 344 9.49 1.80 24.15
CA THR A 344 9.94 0.62 23.40
C THR A 344 10.23 -0.55 24.32
N GLY A 345 10.17 -1.78 23.76
CA GLY A 345 10.49 -3.00 24.51
C GLY A 345 10.02 -4.25 23.77
N GLY A 346 10.55 -5.40 24.15
CA GLY A 346 10.21 -6.71 23.58
C GLY A 346 8.86 -7.26 24.06
N PRO A 347 8.52 -8.50 23.69
CA PRO A 347 7.32 -9.18 24.18
C PRO A 347 7.43 -9.44 25.70
N GLY A 348 6.30 -9.33 26.41
CA GLY A 348 6.23 -9.62 27.84
C GLY A 348 6.85 -8.55 28.77
N THR A 349 7.27 -7.38 28.24
CA THR A 349 7.85 -6.29 29.05
C THR A 349 6.82 -5.30 29.61
N GLY A 350 5.52 -5.52 29.34
CA GLY A 350 4.45 -4.70 29.91
C GLY A 350 4.16 -3.39 29.20
N LYS A 351 4.50 -3.25 27.91
CA LYS A 351 4.14 -2.05 27.09
C LYS A 351 2.67 -1.70 27.20
N THR A 352 1.77 -2.66 27.02
CA THR A 352 0.32 -2.44 27.05
C THR A 352 -0.15 -2.01 28.44
N THR A 353 0.42 -2.58 29.51
CA THR A 353 0.09 -2.21 30.88
C THR A 353 0.50 -0.76 31.18
N THR A 354 1.70 -0.37 30.77
CA THR A 354 2.19 1.01 30.90
C THR A 354 1.34 1.99 30.08
N LEU A 355 0.95 1.59 28.87
CA LEU A 355 0.11 2.39 28.00
C LEU A 355 -1.29 2.62 28.59
N ASN A 356 -1.91 1.58 29.16
CA ASN A 356 -3.20 1.71 29.84
C ASN A 356 -3.15 2.72 30.99
N ALA A 357 -2.06 2.71 31.76
CA ALA A 357 -1.86 3.69 32.83
C ALA A 357 -1.75 5.12 32.26
N ILE A 358 -0.98 5.31 31.19
CA ILE A 358 -0.83 6.63 30.55
C ILE A 358 -2.19 7.13 30.06
N ILE A 359 -2.97 6.28 29.38
CA ILE A 359 -4.31 6.65 28.88
C ILE A 359 -5.24 7.03 30.03
N SER A 360 -5.31 6.18 31.07
CA SER A 360 -6.13 6.44 32.27
C SER A 360 -5.79 7.78 32.91
N LEU A 361 -4.51 8.05 33.10
CA LEU A 361 -4.05 9.29 33.74
C LEU A 361 -4.28 10.54 32.86
N TYR A 362 -4.14 10.43 31.56
CA TYR A 362 -4.49 11.53 30.65
C TYR A 362 -5.98 11.87 30.72
N GLN A 363 -6.85 10.86 30.77
CA GLN A 363 -8.29 11.06 30.90
C GLN A 363 -8.67 11.65 32.27
N GLN A 364 -8.00 11.22 33.35
CA GLN A 364 -8.19 11.81 34.68
C GLN A 364 -7.82 13.29 34.69
N GLN A 365 -6.87 13.72 33.84
CA GLN A 365 -6.52 15.13 33.62
C GLN A 365 -7.51 15.86 32.68
N GLY A 366 -8.50 15.19 32.15
CA GLY A 366 -9.47 15.75 31.21
C GLY A 366 -8.95 15.97 29.78
N LEU A 367 -7.85 15.30 29.40
CA LEU A 367 -7.29 15.40 28.07
C LEU A 367 -8.07 14.55 27.05
N GLU A 368 -8.27 15.08 25.87
CA GLU A 368 -8.82 14.35 24.73
C GLU A 368 -7.71 13.47 24.10
N VAL A 369 -7.85 12.15 24.27
CA VAL A 369 -6.81 11.18 23.86
C VAL A 369 -7.23 10.43 22.63
N PHE A 370 -6.44 10.53 21.55
CA PHE A 370 -6.60 9.71 20.37
C PHE A 370 -5.57 8.59 20.33
N ILE A 371 -6.00 7.40 19.91
CA ILE A 371 -5.15 6.21 19.79
C ILE A 371 -5.20 5.71 18.36
N CYS A 372 -4.05 5.43 17.79
CA CYS A 372 -3.99 4.89 16.44
C CYS A 372 -2.86 3.85 16.27
N ALA A 373 -2.96 3.10 15.15
CA ALA A 373 -1.95 2.14 14.73
C ALA A 373 -1.87 2.08 13.19
N PRO A 374 -0.77 1.61 12.60
CA PRO A 374 -0.61 1.55 11.14
C PRO A 374 -1.56 0.56 10.46
N THR A 375 -1.98 -0.50 11.15
CA THR A 375 -2.84 -1.55 10.59
C THR A 375 -4.16 -1.70 11.36
N GLY A 376 -5.22 -2.18 10.68
CA GLY A 376 -6.52 -2.41 11.31
C GLY A 376 -6.48 -3.43 12.43
N ARG A 377 -5.65 -4.46 12.29
CA ARG A 377 -5.47 -5.48 13.34
C ARG A 377 -4.78 -4.94 14.57
N ALA A 378 -3.74 -4.12 14.38
CA ALA A 378 -3.08 -3.47 15.51
C ALA A 378 -4.05 -2.51 16.22
N ALA A 379 -4.81 -1.71 15.47
CA ALA A 379 -5.83 -0.83 16.03
C ALA A 379 -6.92 -1.61 16.79
N LYS A 380 -7.45 -2.69 16.22
CA LYS A 380 -8.41 -3.55 16.92
C LYS A 380 -7.83 -4.16 18.19
N ARG A 381 -6.61 -4.72 18.10
CA ARG A 381 -5.92 -5.31 19.24
C ARG A 381 -5.77 -4.32 20.40
N ILE A 382 -5.34 -3.09 20.11
CA ILE A 382 -5.17 -2.10 21.17
C ILE A 382 -6.52 -1.68 21.75
N SER A 383 -7.58 -1.56 20.92
CA SER A 383 -8.94 -1.32 21.43
C SER A 383 -9.41 -2.43 22.36
N ASP A 384 -9.21 -3.70 21.98
CA ASP A 384 -9.61 -4.86 22.78
C ASP A 384 -8.85 -4.92 24.13
N LEU A 385 -7.56 -4.52 24.14
CA LEU A 385 -6.71 -4.56 25.33
C LEU A 385 -6.87 -3.36 26.26
N THR A 386 -7.17 -2.19 25.69
CA THR A 386 -7.27 -0.94 26.46
C THR A 386 -8.70 -0.58 26.81
N GLY A 387 -9.68 -1.10 26.08
CA GLY A 387 -11.08 -0.69 26.16
C GLY A 387 -11.39 0.64 25.48
N PHE A 388 -10.41 1.30 24.84
CA PHE A 388 -10.57 2.57 24.14
C PHE A 388 -10.60 2.38 22.63
N GLU A 389 -11.38 3.21 21.93
CA GLU A 389 -11.43 3.17 20.47
C GLU A 389 -10.08 3.57 19.90
N ALA A 390 -9.46 2.67 19.14
CA ALA A 390 -8.28 2.98 18.32
C ALA A 390 -8.61 2.88 16.84
N LYS A 391 -8.06 3.79 16.04
CA LYS A 391 -8.26 3.88 14.59
C LYS A 391 -6.96 3.55 13.86
N THR A 392 -7.05 3.16 12.58
CA THR A 392 -5.84 3.18 11.76
C THR A 392 -5.40 4.62 11.53
N ILE A 393 -4.07 4.84 11.36
CA ILE A 393 -3.53 6.17 11.02
C ILE A 393 -4.27 6.74 9.81
N HIS A 394 -4.45 5.95 8.75
CA HIS A 394 -5.16 6.38 7.55
C HIS A 394 -6.61 6.81 7.83
N ARG A 395 -7.33 6.08 8.69
CA ARG A 395 -8.71 6.45 9.06
C ARG A 395 -8.73 7.69 9.97
N LEU A 396 -7.77 7.82 10.85
CA LEU A 396 -7.64 9.00 11.71
C LEU A 396 -7.38 10.25 10.89
N LEU A 397 -6.53 10.16 9.87
CA LEU A 397 -6.21 11.25 8.96
C LEU A 397 -7.23 11.46 7.84
N GLU A 398 -8.33 10.68 7.82
CA GLU A 398 -9.37 10.74 6.77
C GLU A 398 -8.77 10.63 5.36
N ALA A 399 -8.05 9.52 5.12
CA ALA A 399 -7.42 9.26 3.83
C ALA A 399 -8.41 9.26 2.67
N GLN A 400 -8.11 10.01 1.63
CA GLN A 400 -8.87 10.11 0.39
C GLN A 400 -8.01 9.58 -0.76
N TYR A 401 -8.60 8.69 -1.56
CA TYR A 401 -7.96 8.18 -2.77
C TYR A 401 -8.50 8.99 -3.95
N VAL A 402 -7.67 9.84 -4.49
CA VAL A 402 -7.97 10.64 -5.67
C VAL A 402 -7.48 9.89 -6.92
N SER A 403 -8.04 10.22 -8.06
CA SER A 403 -7.70 9.58 -9.35
C SER A 403 -6.24 9.75 -9.79
N ASP A 404 -5.47 10.56 -9.07
CA ASP A 404 -4.03 10.78 -9.30
C ASP A 404 -3.13 9.62 -8.80
N GLY A 405 -3.71 8.64 -8.07
CA GLY A 405 -2.99 7.49 -7.54
C GLY A 405 -2.28 7.73 -6.21
N PHE A 406 -2.39 8.93 -5.63
CA PHE A 406 -1.84 9.26 -4.32
C PHE A 406 -2.89 9.14 -3.21
N THR A 407 -2.41 8.87 -2.01
CA THR A 407 -3.21 9.00 -0.81
C THR A 407 -3.14 10.44 -0.31
N HIS A 408 -4.26 11.14 -0.37
CA HIS A 408 -4.40 12.47 0.22
C HIS A 408 -5.03 12.34 1.60
N PHE A 409 -4.52 13.10 2.56
CA PHE A 409 -5.08 13.14 3.91
C PHE A 409 -5.85 14.45 4.08
N LYS A 410 -7.13 14.35 4.49
CA LYS A 410 -7.95 15.53 4.77
C LYS A 410 -7.45 16.25 6.02
N LYS A 411 -7.09 15.47 7.06
CA LYS A 411 -6.45 16.00 8.25
C LYS A 411 -4.98 16.31 7.96
N ASN A 412 -4.61 17.58 8.11
CA ASN A 412 -3.30 18.14 7.79
C ASN A 412 -3.10 19.46 8.56
N GLU A 413 -2.10 20.27 8.21
CA GLU A 413 -1.82 21.55 8.85
C GLU A 413 -2.95 22.59 8.75
N ASN A 414 -3.89 22.45 7.80
CA ASN A 414 -5.04 23.34 7.63
C ASN A 414 -6.31 22.83 8.35
N ASP A 415 -6.38 21.54 8.64
CA ASP A 415 -7.49 20.89 9.37
C ASP A 415 -6.90 19.86 10.33
N MET A 416 -6.37 20.34 11.46
CA MET A 416 -5.69 19.50 12.45
C MET A 416 -6.68 18.60 13.20
N LEU A 417 -6.13 17.55 13.81
CA LEU A 417 -6.83 16.71 14.78
C LEU A 417 -7.11 17.50 16.05
N ASP A 418 -8.34 17.39 16.55
CA ASP A 418 -8.74 18.02 17.81
C ASP A 418 -8.47 17.04 18.96
N CYS A 419 -7.20 16.96 19.37
CA CYS A 419 -6.75 16.10 20.46
C CYS A 419 -5.61 16.73 21.25
N ASP A 420 -5.62 16.47 22.57
CA ASP A 420 -4.57 16.93 23.50
C ASP A 420 -3.42 15.94 23.57
N ALA A 421 -3.71 14.66 23.31
CA ALA A 421 -2.70 13.60 23.28
C ALA A 421 -2.98 12.62 22.13
N LEU A 422 -1.92 12.24 21.44
CA LEU A 422 -1.94 11.21 20.41
C LEU A 422 -0.99 10.06 20.79
N ILE A 423 -1.51 8.85 20.77
CA ILE A 423 -0.77 7.63 21.00
C ILE A 423 -0.71 6.82 19.72
N ILE A 424 0.50 6.44 19.29
CA ILE A 424 0.72 5.62 18.10
C ILE A 424 1.36 4.31 18.52
N ASP A 425 0.62 3.19 18.39
CA ASP A 425 1.16 1.85 18.63
C ASP A 425 1.69 1.20 17.33
N GLU A 426 2.50 0.17 17.48
CA GLU A 426 3.20 -0.54 16.38
C GLU A 426 4.00 0.44 15.49
N MET A 427 4.66 1.41 16.11
CA MET A 427 5.40 2.49 15.42
C MET A 427 6.53 1.95 14.53
N SER A 428 7.04 0.74 14.76
CA SER A 428 8.03 0.09 13.88
C SER A 428 7.56 -0.07 12.43
N MET A 429 6.25 -0.12 12.19
CA MET A 429 5.65 -0.27 10.86
C MET A 429 5.38 1.06 10.14
N VAL A 430 5.60 2.20 10.80
CA VAL A 430 5.30 3.53 10.25
C VAL A 430 6.51 4.06 9.49
N ASP A 431 6.33 4.39 8.20
CA ASP A 431 7.37 4.96 7.36
C ASP A 431 7.48 6.49 7.51
N ALA A 432 8.50 7.08 6.86
CA ALA A 432 8.79 8.50 7.00
C ALA A 432 7.64 9.39 6.49
N GLN A 433 7.06 9.07 5.34
CA GLN A 433 5.99 9.91 4.75
C GLN A 433 4.69 9.83 5.53
N LEU A 434 4.33 8.62 6.00
CA LEU A 434 3.14 8.44 6.84
C LEU A 434 3.29 9.16 8.18
N PHE A 435 4.47 9.12 8.78
CA PHE A 435 4.72 9.82 10.04
C PHE A 435 4.76 11.35 9.86
N GLU A 436 5.34 11.84 8.75
CA GLU A 436 5.24 13.25 8.36
C GLU A 436 3.77 13.69 8.29
N ALA A 437 2.92 12.92 7.61
CA ALA A 437 1.49 13.24 7.48
C ALA A 437 0.79 13.32 8.86
N VAL A 438 1.11 12.41 9.78
CA VAL A 438 0.61 12.48 11.17
C VAL A 438 1.07 13.77 11.85
N LEU A 439 2.37 14.08 11.79
CA LEU A 439 2.91 15.26 12.46
C LEU A 439 2.40 16.58 11.88
N ARG A 440 1.98 16.60 10.60
CA ARG A 440 1.29 17.76 9.99
C ARG A 440 -0.12 17.94 10.51
N ALA A 441 -0.78 16.84 10.85
CA ALA A 441 -2.17 16.85 11.32
C ALA A 441 -2.33 17.10 12.83
N VAL A 442 -1.25 17.09 13.62
CA VAL A 442 -1.30 17.32 15.06
C VAL A 442 -0.79 18.71 15.44
N SER A 443 -1.40 19.31 16.47
CA SER A 443 -0.90 20.53 17.07
C SER A 443 0.50 20.34 17.66
N ILE A 444 1.30 21.39 17.72
CA ILE A 444 2.60 21.33 18.39
C ILE A 444 2.45 21.04 19.88
N ASN A 445 1.35 21.48 20.48
CA ASN A 445 1.04 21.30 21.89
C ASN A 445 0.41 19.93 22.21
N CYS A 446 0.13 19.11 21.23
CA CYS A 446 -0.38 17.75 21.42
C CYS A 446 0.73 16.85 22.00
N LYS A 447 0.44 16.18 23.11
CA LYS A 447 1.36 15.19 23.69
C LYS A 447 1.45 13.97 22.76
N LEU A 448 2.65 13.60 22.35
CA LEU A 448 2.86 12.49 21.40
C LEU A 448 3.58 11.33 22.09
N VAL A 449 2.92 10.17 22.16
CA VAL A 449 3.49 8.93 22.69
C VAL A 449 3.60 7.90 21.56
N LEU A 450 4.84 7.53 21.25
CA LEU A 450 5.15 6.50 20.27
C LEU A 450 5.42 5.17 20.98
N VAL A 451 4.67 4.13 20.64
CA VAL A 451 4.83 2.80 21.21
C VAL A 451 5.25 1.82 20.12
N GLY A 452 6.24 0.99 20.38
CA GLY A 452 6.67 0.02 19.38
C GLY A 452 7.82 -0.86 19.88
N ASP A 453 8.25 -1.74 18.99
CA ASP A 453 9.37 -2.64 19.22
C ASP A 453 10.41 -2.42 18.13
N SER A 454 11.53 -1.79 18.50
CA SER A 454 12.62 -1.43 17.57
C SER A 454 13.36 -2.63 16.98
N ASP A 455 13.18 -3.81 17.56
CA ASP A 455 13.85 -5.04 17.14
C ASP A 455 13.00 -5.87 16.18
N GLN A 456 11.71 -5.50 15.98
CA GLN A 456 10.87 -6.05 14.92
C GLN A 456 11.27 -5.55 13.53
N LEU A 457 10.57 -6.07 12.51
CA LEU A 457 10.74 -5.60 11.13
C LEU A 457 10.35 -4.13 11.02
N PRO A 458 11.13 -3.31 10.30
CA PRO A 458 10.76 -1.93 10.00
C PRO A 458 9.57 -1.85 9.03
N SER A 459 9.13 -0.63 8.75
CA SER A 459 8.10 -0.32 7.74
C SER A 459 8.42 -0.97 6.39
N VAL A 460 7.41 -1.20 5.55
CA VAL A 460 7.64 -1.70 4.18
C VAL A 460 8.22 -0.58 3.31
N SER A 461 7.68 0.63 3.42
CA SER A 461 8.14 1.80 2.68
C SER A 461 9.40 2.44 3.29
N ALA A 462 9.92 3.49 2.64
CA ALA A 462 11.18 4.13 2.97
C ALA A 462 11.17 4.83 4.35
N GLY A 463 12.29 4.70 5.05
CA GLY A 463 12.51 5.27 6.38
C GLY A 463 12.61 4.22 7.48
N ASN A 464 13.19 4.60 8.61
CA ASN A 464 13.35 3.75 9.79
C ASN A 464 13.04 4.54 11.07
N VAL A 465 11.89 5.20 11.04
CA VAL A 465 11.53 6.31 11.94
C VAL A 465 11.73 5.98 13.40
N LEU A 466 11.11 4.89 13.90
CA LEU A 466 11.22 4.53 15.32
C LEU A 466 12.68 4.30 15.75
N LYS A 467 13.42 3.55 14.95
CA LYS A 467 14.82 3.22 15.25
C LYS A 467 15.71 4.46 15.17
N ASP A 468 15.54 5.31 14.15
CA ASP A 468 16.31 6.54 13.98
C ASP A 468 16.09 7.53 15.13
N ILE A 469 14.86 7.67 15.61
CA ILE A 469 14.52 8.47 16.78
C ILE A 469 15.24 7.93 18.03
N ILE A 470 15.17 6.62 18.27
CA ILE A 470 15.83 5.96 19.41
C ILE A 470 17.35 6.11 19.30
N ASP A 471 17.93 5.79 18.15
CA ASP A 471 19.38 5.79 17.92
C ASP A 471 19.96 7.21 17.82
N SER A 472 19.13 8.25 17.69
CA SER A 472 19.59 9.64 17.78
C SER A 472 20.12 10.01 19.16
N GLY A 473 19.58 9.40 20.20
CA GLY A 473 19.91 9.69 21.59
C GLY A 473 19.42 11.06 22.09
N ALA A 474 18.73 11.83 21.23
CA ALA A 474 18.32 13.20 21.54
C ALA A 474 16.89 13.32 22.09
N MET A 475 16.09 12.25 22.02
CA MET A 475 14.67 12.25 22.37
C MET A 475 14.40 11.50 23.68
N SER A 476 13.25 11.78 24.31
CA SER A 476 12.80 11.05 25.50
C SER A 476 12.41 9.62 25.11
N VAL A 477 13.22 8.65 25.51
CA VAL A 477 13.03 7.22 25.19
C VAL A 477 13.08 6.41 26.45
N VAL A 478 12.06 5.59 26.70
CA VAL A 478 12.07 4.57 27.76
C VAL A 478 12.04 3.20 27.13
N ARG A 479 13.06 2.39 27.45
CA ARG A 479 13.14 1.00 27.02
C ARG A 479 12.76 0.08 28.18
N LEU A 480 11.65 -0.62 28.03
CA LEU A 480 11.22 -1.64 28.99
C LEU A 480 12.03 -2.93 28.73
N THR A 481 12.85 -3.32 29.68
CA THR A 481 13.73 -4.50 29.60
C THR A 481 13.29 -5.63 30.51
N GLU A 482 12.58 -5.30 31.59
CA GLU A 482 12.15 -6.29 32.56
C GLU A 482 11.06 -7.20 32.01
N VAL A 483 11.31 -8.49 32.05
CA VAL A 483 10.35 -9.52 31.65
C VAL A 483 9.57 -9.94 32.90
N PHE A 484 8.24 -9.87 32.84
CA PHE A 484 7.42 -10.27 33.98
C PHE A 484 7.49 -11.78 34.23
N ARG A 485 7.41 -12.21 35.51
CA ARG A 485 7.52 -13.59 35.96
C ARG A 485 6.63 -14.59 35.17
N GLN A 486 5.46 -14.16 34.72
CA GLN A 486 4.59 -15.01 33.90
C GLN A 486 5.18 -15.23 32.50
N ALA A 487 5.82 -14.20 31.95
CA ALA A 487 6.46 -14.24 30.64
C ALA A 487 7.84 -14.95 30.68
N GLU A 488 8.55 -14.94 31.82
CA GLU A 488 9.80 -15.70 32.03
C GLU A 488 9.61 -17.23 31.88
N ARG A 489 8.40 -17.74 32.13
CA ARG A 489 8.09 -19.16 31.95
C ARG A 489 7.91 -19.55 30.48
N SER A 490 7.64 -18.57 29.62
CA SER A 490 7.44 -18.79 28.18
C SER A 490 8.79 -18.91 27.47
N LYS A 491 9.07 -20.06 26.87
CA LYS A 491 10.23 -20.26 26.02
C LYS A 491 10.17 -19.41 24.75
N ILE A 492 8.98 -19.08 24.28
CA ILE A 492 8.80 -18.13 23.16
C ILE A 492 9.41 -16.79 23.53
N VAL A 493 9.07 -16.23 24.70
CA VAL A 493 9.55 -14.94 25.16
C VAL A 493 11.06 -14.97 25.43
N VAL A 494 11.53 -15.96 26.20
CA VAL A 494 12.95 -16.13 26.52
C VAL A 494 13.80 -16.27 25.25
N ASN A 495 13.34 -17.08 24.29
CA ASN A 495 14.07 -17.27 23.04
C ASN A 495 13.99 -16.04 22.13
N ALA A 496 12.90 -15.27 22.16
CA ALA A 496 12.81 -14.00 21.44
C ALA A 496 13.88 -13.02 21.94
N HIS A 497 14.08 -12.86 23.25
CA HIS A 497 15.14 -12.02 23.83
C HIS A 497 16.54 -12.51 23.43
N ARG A 498 16.82 -13.83 23.53
CA ARG A 498 18.09 -14.40 23.07
C ARG A 498 18.37 -14.15 21.59
N ILE A 499 17.33 -14.25 20.75
CA ILE A 499 17.44 -13.94 19.32
C ILE A 499 17.86 -12.48 19.11
N VAL A 500 17.25 -11.51 19.80
CA VAL A 500 17.60 -10.09 19.70
C VAL A 500 19.05 -9.86 20.13
N GLU A 501 19.49 -10.48 21.21
CA GLU A 501 20.86 -10.36 21.75
C GLU A 501 21.89 -11.10 20.88
N GLY A 502 21.43 -11.97 19.97
CA GLY A 502 22.31 -12.79 19.13
C GLY A 502 22.85 -14.03 19.83
N GLU A 503 22.23 -14.39 20.93
CA GLU A 503 22.58 -15.54 21.74
C GLU A 503 22.02 -16.86 21.17
N PRO A 504 22.72 -17.98 21.42
CA PRO A 504 22.23 -19.29 21.00
C PRO A 504 20.92 -19.67 21.70
N VAL A 505 19.98 -20.24 20.93
CA VAL A 505 18.70 -20.80 21.40
C VAL A 505 18.84 -22.30 21.51
N ASP A 506 18.34 -22.89 22.61
CA ASP A 506 18.26 -24.35 22.74
C ASP A 506 17.12 -24.91 21.87
N LEU A 507 17.49 -25.58 20.79
CA LEU A 507 16.58 -26.21 19.84
C LEU A 507 16.29 -27.69 20.18
N SER A 508 16.87 -28.22 21.23
CA SER A 508 16.76 -29.63 21.64
C SER A 508 15.64 -29.91 22.62
N ASP A 509 15.03 -28.86 23.20
CA ASP A 509 13.93 -29.00 24.18
C ASP A 509 12.76 -29.82 23.61
N ARG A 510 12.34 -30.85 24.35
CA ARG A 510 11.24 -31.76 24.03
C ARG A 510 10.28 -31.91 25.22
N SER A 511 10.39 -31.04 26.22
CA SER A 511 9.50 -31.08 27.38
C SER A 511 8.04 -30.89 26.96
N GLN A 512 7.12 -31.58 27.66
CA GLN A 512 5.70 -31.50 27.33
C GLN A 512 5.07 -30.14 27.62
N ASP A 513 5.68 -29.38 28.52
CA ASP A 513 5.22 -28.07 28.99
C ASP A 513 5.88 -26.90 28.22
N SER A 514 6.71 -27.19 27.21
CA SER A 514 7.32 -26.16 26.37
C SER A 514 6.28 -25.56 25.43
N ASP A 515 6.36 -24.23 25.27
CA ASP A 515 5.58 -23.49 24.27
C ASP A 515 6.37 -23.22 22.98
N PHE A 516 7.66 -23.65 22.94
CA PHE A 516 8.56 -23.48 21.80
C PHE A 516 9.17 -24.82 21.37
N TYR A 517 8.95 -25.22 20.13
CA TYR A 517 9.53 -26.46 19.57
C TYR A 517 10.25 -26.18 18.25
N PHE A 518 11.36 -26.89 18.03
CA PHE A 518 12.08 -26.89 16.75
C PHE A 518 12.05 -28.30 16.14
N MET A 519 11.61 -28.40 14.87
CA MET A 519 11.54 -29.66 14.12
C MET A 519 12.41 -29.57 12.88
N GLN A 520 13.56 -30.23 12.91
CA GLN A 520 14.52 -30.19 11.83
C GLN A 520 13.98 -30.85 10.56
N ARG A 521 14.02 -30.13 9.46
CA ARG A 521 13.81 -30.61 8.09
C ARG A 521 14.75 -29.87 7.14
N THR A 522 15.33 -30.61 6.21
CA THR A 522 16.37 -30.11 5.29
C THR A 522 15.97 -30.21 3.83
N ASP A 523 14.75 -30.68 3.56
CA ASP A 523 14.18 -30.78 2.21
C ASP A 523 12.75 -30.20 2.14
N PRO A 524 12.34 -29.69 0.99
CA PRO A 524 11.03 -29.04 0.83
C PRO A 524 9.84 -30.01 1.04
N ALA A 525 9.98 -31.23 0.56
CA ALA A 525 8.90 -32.23 0.66
C ALA A 525 8.68 -32.61 2.13
N GLY A 526 9.75 -32.81 2.90
CA GLY A 526 9.69 -33.05 4.33
C GLY A 526 9.12 -31.89 5.13
N VAL A 527 9.40 -30.65 4.73
CA VAL A 527 8.77 -29.43 5.33
C VAL A 527 7.26 -29.46 5.06
N SER A 528 6.84 -29.61 3.81
CA SER A 528 5.43 -29.62 3.43
C SER A 528 4.67 -30.78 4.09
N ALA A 529 5.23 -31.99 4.08
CA ALA A 529 4.60 -33.15 4.73
C ALA A 529 4.43 -32.93 6.24
N LEU A 530 5.44 -32.38 6.93
CA LEU A 530 5.34 -32.09 8.35
C LEU A 530 4.32 -31.00 8.66
N VAL A 531 4.26 -29.94 7.84
CA VAL A 531 3.23 -28.91 7.97
C VAL A 531 1.83 -29.52 7.82
N CYS A 532 1.62 -30.36 6.81
CA CYS A 532 0.34 -31.07 6.63
C CYS A 532 -0.02 -31.94 7.84
N ASP A 533 0.94 -32.66 8.41
CA ASP A 533 0.72 -33.51 9.60
C ASP A 533 0.41 -32.66 10.85
N LEU A 534 1.11 -31.52 11.03
CA LEU A 534 0.84 -30.60 12.14
C LEU A 534 -0.55 -29.97 12.05
N PHE A 535 -0.96 -29.51 10.87
CA PHE A 535 -2.25 -28.84 10.67
C PHE A 535 -3.42 -29.82 10.55
N GLY A 536 -3.20 -30.96 9.90
CA GLY A 536 -4.26 -31.93 9.64
C GLY A 536 -4.56 -32.88 10.80
N LYS A 537 -3.57 -33.12 11.67
CA LYS A 537 -3.69 -34.17 12.69
C LYS A 537 -3.14 -33.80 14.05
N ARG A 538 -1.80 -33.61 14.19
CA ARG A 538 -1.14 -33.59 15.49
C ARG A 538 -1.61 -32.49 16.43
N LEU A 539 -1.68 -31.23 15.94
CA LEU A 539 -2.05 -30.12 16.80
C LEU A 539 -3.56 -30.10 17.07
N PRO A 540 -4.45 -30.30 16.06
CA PRO A 540 -5.88 -30.39 16.31
C PRO A 540 -6.26 -31.47 17.28
N GLU A 541 -5.70 -32.70 17.15
CA GLU A 541 -6.01 -33.82 18.03
C GLU A 541 -5.48 -33.64 19.44
N LYS A 542 -4.23 -33.12 19.59
CA LYS A 542 -3.58 -32.99 20.90
C LYS A 542 -4.16 -31.84 21.73
N TYR A 543 -4.47 -30.72 21.10
CA TYR A 543 -4.87 -29.48 21.79
C TYR A 543 -6.36 -29.14 21.62
N HIS A 544 -7.10 -29.94 20.87
CA HIS A 544 -8.53 -29.75 20.57
C HIS A 544 -8.81 -28.35 19.94
N ILE A 545 -8.00 -27.97 18.97
CA ILE A 545 -8.02 -26.65 18.31
C ILE A 545 -8.46 -26.76 16.85
N SER A 546 -9.00 -25.66 16.33
CA SER A 546 -9.33 -25.52 14.92
C SER A 546 -8.12 -25.07 14.11
N PRO A 547 -7.65 -25.87 13.12
CA PRO A 547 -6.55 -25.41 12.26
C PRO A 547 -6.90 -24.18 11.43
N MET A 548 -8.19 -23.90 11.23
CA MET A 548 -8.66 -22.72 10.50
C MET A 548 -8.65 -21.46 11.35
N LEU A 549 -9.08 -21.55 12.60
CA LEU A 549 -9.30 -20.40 13.48
C LEU A 549 -8.09 -20.11 14.37
N ASP A 550 -7.53 -21.16 14.99
CA ASP A 550 -6.55 -21.02 16.07
C ASP A 550 -5.09 -21.08 15.57
N MET A 551 -4.86 -21.61 14.34
CA MET A 551 -3.52 -21.84 13.83
C MET A 551 -3.18 -20.90 12.68
N GLN A 552 -1.89 -20.52 12.59
CA GLN A 552 -1.35 -19.78 11.46
C GLN A 552 0.01 -20.33 11.02
N LEU A 553 0.15 -20.57 9.71
CA LEU A 553 1.44 -20.87 9.11
C LEU A 553 2.10 -19.55 8.65
N ILE A 554 3.35 -19.36 9.04
CA ILE A 554 4.16 -18.18 8.68
C ILE A 554 5.42 -18.64 7.97
N THR A 555 5.77 -18.01 6.86
CA THR A 555 6.98 -18.30 6.09
C THR A 555 7.69 -17.01 5.66
N PRO A 556 9.02 -17.00 5.53
CA PRO A 556 9.75 -15.82 5.04
C PRO A 556 9.44 -15.48 3.58
N THR A 557 9.05 -16.47 2.76
CA THR A 557 9.03 -16.35 1.30
C THR A 557 7.62 -16.50 0.71
N HIS A 558 7.38 -15.83 -0.41
CA HIS A 558 6.17 -16.03 -1.21
C HIS A 558 6.32 -17.17 -2.20
N MET A 559 7.43 -17.20 -2.93
CA MET A 559 7.73 -18.17 -3.97
C MET A 559 8.56 -19.33 -3.44
N GLY A 560 8.56 -20.43 -4.17
CA GLY A 560 9.30 -21.64 -3.85
C GLY A 560 8.47 -22.72 -3.14
N PRO A 561 9.05 -23.92 -2.96
CA PRO A 561 8.28 -25.10 -2.50
C PRO A 561 7.79 -25.01 -1.06
N ALA A 562 8.39 -24.17 -0.22
CA ALA A 562 7.93 -23.86 1.14
C ALA A 562 7.48 -22.37 1.26
N GLY A 563 7.15 -21.72 0.15
CA GLY A 563 6.60 -20.38 0.09
C GLY A 563 5.09 -20.36 0.25
N THR A 564 4.52 -19.19 0.54
CA THR A 564 3.07 -19.04 0.75
C THR A 564 2.24 -19.50 -0.44
N ALA A 565 2.73 -19.31 -1.69
CA ALA A 565 1.98 -19.69 -2.88
C ALA A 565 1.69 -21.21 -2.94
N GLU A 566 2.68 -22.05 -2.63
CA GLU A 566 2.55 -23.48 -2.69
C GLU A 566 1.91 -24.05 -1.41
N LEU A 567 2.29 -23.52 -0.24
CA LEU A 567 1.73 -23.98 1.03
C LEU A 567 0.24 -23.64 1.17
N ASN A 568 -0.24 -22.52 0.61
CA ASN A 568 -1.66 -22.20 0.57
C ASN A 568 -2.46 -23.21 -0.24
N LYS A 569 -1.97 -23.65 -1.41
CA LYS A 569 -2.62 -24.68 -2.23
C LYS A 569 -2.69 -26.02 -1.48
N THR A 570 -1.57 -26.40 -0.86
CA THR A 570 -1.46 -27.65 -0.11
C THR A 570 -2.41 -27.67 1.09
N LEU A 571 -2.42 -26.59 1.88
CA LEU A 571 -3.30 -26.49 3.05
C LEU A 571 -4.77 -26.33 2.67
N GLN A 572 -5.10 -25.64 1.57
CA GLN A 572 -6.47 -25.59 1.06
C GLN A 572 -6.97 -26.98 0.69
N GLN A 573 -6.15 -27.80 0.03
CA GLN A 573 -6.53 -29.18 -0.32
C GLN A 573 -6.70 -30.06 0.91
N LEU A 574 -5.90 -29.86 1.96
CA LEU A 574 -5.95 -30.61 3.19
C LEU A 574 -7.15 -30.20 4.06
N LEU A 575 -7.31 -28.91 4.33
CA LEU A 575 -8.24 -28.38 5.33
C LEU A 575 -9.61 -28.03 4.74
N ASN A 576 -9.66 -27.66 3.47
CA ASN A 576 -10.87 -27.34 2.75
C ASN A 576 -10.91 -27.99 1.36
N PRO A 577 -10.93 -29.36 1.28
CA PRO A 577 -10.94 -30.06 0.01
C PRO A 577 -12.20 -29.75 -0.79
N LYS A 578 -12.10 -29.91 -2.11
CA LYS A 578 -13.26 -29.85 -3.00
C LYS A 578 -14.27 -30.90 -2.62
N ALA A 579 -15.53 -30.52 -2.45
CA ALA A 579 -16.62 -31.41 -2.09
C ALA A 579 -17.92 -31.05 -2.81
N ALA A 580 -18.82 -32.01 -2.98
CA ALA A 580 -20.16 -31.75 -3.49
C ALA A 580 -20.85 -30.72 -2.57
N GLY A 581 -21.39 -29.66 -3.13
CA GLY A 581 -22.04 -28.57 -2.37
C GLY A 581 -21.15 -27.39 -2.01
N LYS A 582 -19.81 -27.46 -2.17
CA LYS A 582 -18.93 -26.29 -2.06
C LYS A 582 -18.80 -25.59 -3.41
N SER A 583 -19.22 -24.36 -3.45
CA SER A 583 -19.04 -23.52 -4.64
C SER A 583 -17.61 -22.95 -4.72
N GLU A 584 -17.10 -22.81 -5.95
CA GLU A 584 -15.76 -22.29 -6.24
C GLU A 584 -15.86 -21.16 -7.27
N ILE A 585 -14.99 -20.15 -7.14
CA ILE A 585 -14.77 -19.10 -8.12
C ILE A 585 -13.28 -18.99 -8.43
N LYS A 586 -12.92 -18.77 -9.69
CA LYS A 586 -11.53 -18.59 -10.10
C LYS A 586 -11.27 -17.12 -10.41
N SER A 587 -10.23 -16.56 -9.81
CA SER A 587 -9.76 -15.21 -10.10
C SER A 587 -8.23 -15.21 -10.16
N HIS A 588 -7.64 -14.61 -11.21
CA HIS A 588 -6.19 -14.46 -11.38
C HIS A 588 -5.35 -15.73 -11.07
N GLY A 589 -5.83 -16.88 -11.55
CA GLY A 589 -5.14 -18.16 -11.36
C GLY A 589 -5.39 -18.84 -10.01
N THR A 590 -5.99 -18.15 -9.03
CA THR A 590 -6.35 -18.70 -7.72
C THR A 590 -7.79 -19.21 -7.71
N ILE A 591 -8.03 -20.36 -7.10
CA ILE A 591 -9.36 -20.90 -6.87
C ILE A 591 -9.76 -20.59 -5.44
N PHE A 592 -10.82 -19.82 -5.28
CA PHE A 592 -11.45 -19.53 -3.99
C PHE A 592 -12.69 -20.39 -3.80
N ARG A 593 -12.85 -20.93 -2.61
CA ARG A 593 -13.87 -21.93 -2.28
C ARG A 593 -14.61 -21.52 -1.00
N THR A 594 -15.90 -21.80 -0.92
CA THR A 594 -16.65 -21.67 0.34
C THR A 594 -15.91 -22.35 1.49
N GLY A 595 -15.68 -21.64 2.58
CA GLY A 595 -14.91 -22.06 3.74
C GLY A 595 -13.41 -21.72 3.69
N ASP A 596 -12.90 -21.11 2.62
CA ASP A 596 -11.48 -20.71 2.56
C ASP A 596 -11.15 -19.59 3.53
N LYS A 597 -9.96 -19.68 4.13
CA LYS A 597 -9.32 -18.61 4.89
C LYS A 597 -8.60 -17.67 3.91
N VAL A 598 -8.96 -16.41 3.93
CA VAL A 598 -8.43 -15.37 3.01
C VAL A 598 -7.94 -14.16 3.76
N MET A 599 -7.12 -13.33 3.09
CA MET A 599 -6.62 -12.06 3.62
C MET A 599 -6.78 -10.98 2.57
N GLN A 600 -7.25 -9.82 3.00
CA GLN A 600 -7.22 -8.58 2.22
C GLN A 600 -5.78 -8.11 2.05
N ILE A 601 -5.38 -7.70 0.84
CA ILE A 601 -3.99 -7.30 0.54
C ILE A 601 -3.83 -5.84 0.16
N ARG A 602 -4.94 -5.09 0.11
CA ARG A 602 -4.98 -3.64 -0.12
C ARG A 602 -6.03 -3.02 0.78
N ASN A 603 -5.81 -1.77 1.21
CA ASN A 603 -6.87 -1.01 1.87
C ASN A 603 -7.97 -0.69 0.85
N ASP A 604 -9.21 -0.99 1.19
CA ASP A 604 -10.37 -0.59 0.41
C ASP A 604 -11.46 -0.07 1.36
N TYR A 605 -11.59 1.24 1.41
CA TYR A 605 -12.50 1.93 2.32
C TYR A 605 -13.93 2.05 1.75
N GLN A 606 -14.15 1.60 0.51
CA GLN A 606 -15.47 1.66 -0.15
C GLN A 606 -16.24 0.34 -0.03
N ILE A 607 -15.57 -0.77 0.27
CA ILE A 607 -16.22 -2.07 0.45
C ILE A 607 -17.17 -1.98 1.64
N GLN A 608 -18.46 -2.08 1.35
CA GLN A 608 -19.50 -2.09 2.38
C GLN A 608 -19.58 -3.43 3.07
N TRP A 609 -19.79 -3.40 4.37
CA TRP A 609 -19.98 -4.57 5.19
C TRP A 609 -21.19 -4.41 6.12
N LYS A 610 -21.72 -5.57 6.56
CA LYS A 610 -22.79 -5.67 7.54
C LYS A 610 -22.36 -6.60 8.65
N ARG A 611 -22.76 -6.28 9.88
CA ARG A 611 -22.52 -7.08 11.06
C ARG A 611 -23.80 -7.21 11.87
N LYS A 612 -24.10 -8.42 12.35
CA LYS A 612 -25.19 -8.62 13.33
C LYS A 612 -24.69 -8.20 14.71
N THR A 613 -25.44 -7.36 15.39
CA THR A 613 -25.16 -6.98 16.78
C THR A 613 -25.73 -8.04 17.74
N GLU A 614 -25.20 -8.07 18.97
CA GLU A 614 -25.66 -9.03 20.00
C GLU A 614 -27.14 -8.83 20.34
N ASP A 615 -27.67 -7.62 20.20
CA ASP A 615 -29.08 -7.28 20.44
C ASP A 615 -30.00 -7.68 19.27
N GLY A 616 -29.47 -8.38 18.25
CA GLY A 616 -30.22 -8.81 17.08
C GLY A 616 -30.43 -7.73 16.01
N GLY A 617 -29.83 -6.55 16.16
CA GLY A 617 -29.79 -5.49 15.16
C GLY A 617 -28.79 -5.77 14.05
N GLU A 618 -28.76 -4.93 13.02
CA GLU A 618 -27.78 -4.95 11.93
C GLU A 618 -27.01 -3.63 11.95
N GLU A 619 -25.69 -3.71 12.11
CA GLU A 619 -24.75 -2.61 11.94
C GLU A 619 -24.20 -2.65 10.51
N SER A 620 -24.07 -1.52 9.86
CA SER A 620 -23.44 -1.42 8.55
C SER A 620 -22.34 -0.37 8.57
N GLY A 621 -21.30 -0.63 7.79
CA GLY A 621 -20.18 0.29 7.65
C GLY A 621 -19.44 0.05 6.35
N ALA A 622 -18.35 0.75 6.17
CA ALA A 622 -17.47 0.60 5.01
C ALA A 622 -16.00 0.48 5.44
N GLY A 623 -15.23 -0.21 4.61
CA GLY A 623 -13.80 -0.38 4.76
C GLY A 623 -13.38 -1.78 5.23
N ILE A 624 -12.60 -2.46 4.38
CA ILE A 624 -11.83 -3.66 4.70
C ILE A 624 -10.36 -3.32 4.44
N ILE A 625 -9.49 -3.65 5.39
CA ILE A 625 -8.14 -3.10 5.44
C ILE A 625 -7.10 -4.19 5.12
N ASN A 626 -5.96 -3.78 4.58
CA ASN A 626 -4.83 -4.67 4.33
C ASN A 626 -4.43 -5.42 5.62
N GLY A 627 -4.31 -6.75 5.52
CA GLY A 627 -4.03 -7.64 6.63
C GLY A 627 -5.28 -8.23 7.30
N ASP A 628 -6.49 -7.73 7.03
CA ASP A 628 -7.72 -8.33 7.56
C ASP A 628 -7.85 -9.77 7.05
N ILE A 629 -7.97 -10.72 7.97
CA ILE A 629 -8.25 -12.13 7.66
C ILE A 629 -9.74 -12.37 7.75
N GLY A 630 -10.27 -13.05 6.75
CA GLY A 630 -11.67 -13.43 6.67
C GLY A 630 -11.86 -14.87 6.20
N TYR A 631 -13.13 -15.30 6.23
CA TYR A 631 -13.55 -16.62 5.77
C TYR A 631 -14.64 -16.47 4.73
N ILE A 632 -14.52 -17.18 3.61
CA ILE A 632 -15.52 -17.18 2.55
C ILE A 632 -16.75 -17.96 3.03
N GLU A 633 -17.82 -17.25 3.35
CA GLU A 633 -19.08 -17.89 3.79
C GLU A 633 -19.86 -18.46 2.62
N LYS A 634 -19.89 -17.73 1.50
CA LYS A 634 -20.69 -18.12 0.34
C LYS A 634 -20.04 -17.67 -0.97
N VAL A 635 -20.11 -18.53 -1.96
CA VAL A 635 -19.73 -18.24 -3.35
C VAL A 635 -20.94 -18.40 -4.24
N ASN A 636 -21.31 -17.35 -4.96
CA ASN A 636 -22.34 -17.37 -5.99
C ASN A 636 -21.69 -17.29 -7.38
N LYS A 637 -21.58 -18.42 -8.06
CA LYS A 637 -20.98 -18.53 -9.39
C LYS A 637 -21.75 -17.77 -10.46
N LEU A 638 -23.09 -17.75 -10.37
CA LEU A 638 -23.93 -17.12 -11.36
C LEU A 638 -23.79 -15.59 -11.35
N LEU A 639 -23.64 -15.02 -10.17
CA LEU A 639 -23.47 -13.59 -9.98
C LEU A 639 -22.00 -13.17 -9.96
N GLY A 640 -21.04 -14.10 -9.94
CA GLY A 640 -19.63 -13.81 -9.85
C GLY A 640 -19.24 -13.09 -8.55
N ILE A 641 -19.87 -13.45 -7.42
CA ILE A 641 -19.65 -12.81 -6.12
C ILE A 641 -19.30 -13.79 -5.01
N CYS A 642 -18.55 -13.30 -4.02
CA CYS A 642 -18.24 -13.99 -2.77
C CYS A 642 -18.70 -13.16 -1.58
N GLU A 643 -19.30 -13.79 -0.57
CA GLU A 643 -19.54 -13.21 0.74
C GLU A 643 -18.39 -13.64 1.66
N ILE A 644 -17.69 -12.67 2.23
CA ILE A 644 -16.52 -12.92 3.09
C ILE A 644 -16.77 -12.28 4.45
N ASN A 645 -16.62 -13.08 5.49
CA ASN A 645 -16.75 -12.64 6.88
C ASN A 645 -15.38 -12.29 7.46
N PHE A 646 -15.18 -11.03 7.78
CA PHE A 646 -13.99 -10.48 8.46
C PHE A 646 -14.38 -10.15 9.92
N ASP A 647 -14.19 -11.09 10.84
CA ASP A 647 -14.51 -10.89 12.27
C ASP A 647 -15.95 -10.38 12.51
N GLY A 648 -16.93 -11.04 11.91
CA GLY A 648 -18.34 -10.68 12.03
C GLY A 648 -18.82 -9.64 11.02
N ARG A 649 -17.92 -8.92 10.34
CA ARG A 649 -18.23 -8.00 9.25
C ARG A 649 -18.33 -8.77 7.94
N VAL A 650 -19.52 -8.98 7.41
CA VAL A 650 -19.74 -9.67 6.14
C VAL A 650 -19.75 -8.68 5.00
N ALA A 651 -18.79 -8.85 4.08
CA ALA A 651 -18.63 -8.00 2.90
C ALA A 651 -18.83 -8.82 1.61
N VAL A 652 -19.35 -8.16 0.55
CA VAL A 652 -19.61 -8.78 -0.74
C VAL A 652 -18.52 -8.37 -1.73
N TYR A 653 -17.84 -9.36 -2.29
CA TYR A 653 -16.76 -9.20 -3.27
C TYR A 653 -17.21 -9.62 -4.65
N SER A 654 -17.14 -8.72 -5.61
CA SER A 654 -17.27 -9.05 -7.05
C SER A 654 -15.99 -9.71 -7.56
N THR A 655 -16.05 -10.31 -8.75
CA THR A 655 -14.86 -10.94 -9.39
C THR A 655 -13.70 -9.94 -9.54
N SER A 656 -13.96 -8.66 -9.79
CA SER A 656 -12.94 -7.62 -9.87
C SER A 656 -12.30 -7.33 -8.51
N LEU A 657 -13.07 -7.30 -7.42
CA LEU A 657 -12.56 -7.09 -6.06
C LEU A 657 -11.77 -8.29 -5.52
N LEU A 658 -11.94 -9.49 -6.10
CA LEU A 658 -11.18 -10.68 -5.70
C LEU A 658 -9.67 -10.57 -5.99
N GLU A 659 -9.22 -9.62 -6.79
CA GLU A 659 -7.79 -9.32 -6.95
C GLU A 659 -7.16 -8.77 -5.66
N ASN A 660 -7.98 -8.19 -4.78
CA ASN A 660 -7.55 -7.61 -3.51
C ASN A 660 -7.48 -8.62 -2.37
N ILE A 661 -7.72 -9.92 -2.63
CA ILE A 661 -7.63 -10.97 -1.61
C ILE A 661 -6.72 -12.12 -2.07
N VAL A 662 -6.12 -12.79 -1.09
CA VAL A 662 -5.32 -14.00 -1.28
C VAL A 662 -5.73 -15.07 -0.28
N LEU A 663 -5.41 -16.34 -0.57
CA LEU A 663 -5.53 -17.41 0.44
C LEU A 663 -4.58 -17.11 1.60
N ALA A 664 -5.01 -17.38 2.83
CA ALA A 664 -4.32 -17.01 4.06
C ALA A 664 -4.10 -18.18 5.04
N TYR A 665 -4.09 -19.40 4.58
CA TYR A 665 -3.64 -20.54 5.37
C TYR A 665 -2.16 -20.39 5.76
N ALA A 666 -1.35 -19.89 4.82
CA ALA A 666 0.04 -19.48 5.00
C ALA A 666 0.20 -18.01 4.62
N ILE A 667 0.88 -17.24 5.47
CA ILE A 667 1.19 -15.82 5.23
C ILE A 667 2.68 -15.57 5.36
N THR A 668 3.18 -14.45 4.81
CA THR A 668 4.58 -14.08 5.01
C THR A 668 4.77 -13.42 6.38
N VAL A 669 6.03 -13.43 6.89
CA VAL A 669 6.37 -12.74 8.14
C VAL A 669 5.97 -11.26 8.09
N HIS A 670 6.20 -10.57 6.96
CA HIS A 670 5.80 -9.17 6.78
C HIS A 670 4.28 -8.98 6.92
N LYS A 671 3.48 -9.89 6.33
CA LYS A 671 2.01 -9.82 6.44
C LYS A 671 1.47 -10.25 7.80
N SER A 672 2.30 -10.81 8.68
CA SER A 672 1.93 -11.14 10.06
C SER A 672 2.19 -10.02 11.05
N GLN A 673 2.86 -8.93 10.64
CA GLN A 673 3.09 -7.76 11.50
C GLN A 673 1.77 -7.18 12.01
N GLY A 674 1.76 -6.68 13.24
CA GLY A 674 0.56 -6.18 13.92
C GLY A 674 -0.47 -7.26 14.28
N SER A 675 -0.17 -8.54 14.01
CA SER A 675 -1.04 -9.68 14.32
C SER A 675 -0.37 -10.64 15.30
N GLU A 676 -1.16 -11.31 16.13
CA GLU A 676 -0.71 -12.41 16.97
C GLU A 676 -1.68 -13.58 16.84
N PHE A 677 -1.17 -14.79 16.96
CA PHE A 677 -1.94 -16.02 16.82
C PHE A 677 -1.64 -16.96 17.97
N ASP A 678 -2.62 -17.76 18.39
CA ASP A 678 -2.45 -18.67 19.50
C ASP A 678 -1.41 -19.76 19.19
N TYR A 679 -1.52 -20.38 18.02
CA TYR A 679 -0.64 -21.47 17.58
C TYR A 679 0.00 -21.10 16.25
N VAL A 680 1.32 -21.00 16.25
CA VAL A 680 2.07 -20.61 15.05
C VAL A 680 3.01 -21.72 14.61
N VAL A 681 3.01 -22.01 13.34
CA VAL A 681 4.06 -22.82 12.70
C VAL A 681 4.87 -21.89 11.81
N VAL A 682 6.19 -21.86 11.99
CA VAL A 682 7.11 -21.09 11.15
C VAL A 682 7.94 -22.03 10.32
N THR A 683 7.95 -21.84 8.99
CA THR A 683 8.85 -22.61 8.11
C THR A 683 10.11 -21.78 7.77
N LEU A 684 11.28 -22.39 7.93
CA LEU A 684 12.58 -21.79 7.59
C LEU A 684 13.26 -22.65 6.54
N TYR A 685 12.79 -22.54 5.29
CA TYR A 685 13.35 -23.30 4.17
C TYR A 685 13.24 -22.57 2.85
N GLY A 686 14.35 -22.55 2.10
CA GLY A 686 14.40 -21.96 0.75
C GLY A 686 14.29 -20.43 0.74
N GLY A 687 14.42 -19.84 -0.43
CA GLY A 687 14.29 -18.38 -0.65
C GLY A 687 15.64 -17.65 -0.76
N SER A 688 15.54 -16.33 -0.91
CA SER A 688 16.71 -15.46 -1.03
C SER A 688 17.43 -15.32 0.30
N GLU A 689 18.76 -15.40 0.29
CA GLU A 689 19.58 -15.12 1.48
C GLU A 689 19.35 -13.73 2.09
N ARG A 690 18.84 -12.78 1.31
CA ARG A 690 18.46 -11.43 1.77
C ARG A 690 17.34 -11.43 2.82
N LEU A 691 16.52 -12.50 2.87
CA LEU A 691 15.41 -12.64 3.82
C LEU A 691 15.82 -13.30 5.14
N TYR A 692 17.06 -13.75 5.28
CA TYR A 692 17.49 -14.51 6.46
C TYR A 692 18.34 -13.66 7.40
N TYR A 693 17.67 -12.82 8.18
CA TYR A 693 18.28 -11.95 9.16
C TYR A 693 17.50 -11.97 10.50
N ARG A 694 18.15 -11.51 11.55
CA ARG A 694 17.70 -11.59 12.94
C ARG A 694 16.29 -11.03 13.18
N ASN A 695 16.02 -9.79 12.73
CA ASN A 695 14.74 -9.13 12.97
C ASN A 695 13.56 -9.88 12.32
N LEU A 696 13.79 -10.53 11.15
CA LEU A 696 12.74 -11.33 10.51
C LEU A 696 12.42 -12.58 11.35
N LEU A 697 13.45 -13.27 11.88
CA LEU A 697 13.25 -14.41 12.78
C LEU A 697 12.55 -13.98 14.06
N TYR A 698 13.02 -12.89 14.67
CA TYR A 698 12.43 -12.32 15.88
C TYR A 698 10.95 -11.98 15.67
N THR A 699 10.63 -11.26 14.60
CA THR A 699 9.23 -10.91 14.27
C THR A 699 8.37 -12.17 14.09
N ALA A 700 8.89 -13.20 13.42
CA ALA A 700 8.14 -14.46 13.23
C ALA A 700 7.88 -15.19 14.57
N VAL A 701 8.88 -15.24 15.45
CA VAL A 701 8.80 -15.87 16.78
C VAL A 701 7.77 -15.15 17.67
N THR A 702 7.79 -13.84 17.65
CA THR A 702 6.90 -13.00 18.49
C THR A 702 5.44 -12.98 18.01
N ARG A 703 5.10 -13.67 16.91
CA ARG A 703 3.68 -13.79 16.48
C ARG A 703 2.91 -14.83 17.24
N ALA A 704 3.57 -15.72 17.99
CA ALA A 704 2.93 -16.81 18.72
C ALA A 704 2.61 -16.39 20.17
N LYS A 705 1.38 -16.68 20.61
CA LYS A 705 0.92 -16.46 22.01
C LYS A 705 1.07 -17.70 22.87
N LYS A 706 0.58 -18.86 22.42
CA LYS A 706 0.50 -20.08 23.24
C LYS A 706 1.51 -21.13 22.81
N MET A 707 1.79 -21.24 21.51
CA MET A 707 2.73 -22.24 21.00
C MET A 707 3.36 -21.81 19.68
N LEU A 708 4.65 -22.07 19.59
CA LEU A 708 5.46 -21.88 18.38
C LEU A 708 6.15 -23.19 17.99
N ILE A 709 5.98 -23.59 16.75
CA ILE A 709 6.74 -24.70 16.16
C ILE A 709 7.53 -24.16 14.97
N VAL A 710 8.86 -24.23 15.04
CA VAL A 710 9.73 -23.87 13.94
C VAL A 710 10.12 -25.13 13.17
N VAL A 711 9.83 -25.17 11.87
CA VAL A 711 10.15 -26.29 10.96
C VAL A 711 11.21 -25.82 9.98
N GLY A 712 12.41 -26.42 10.00
CA GLY A 712 13.45 -25.99 9.07
C GLY A 712 14.84 -26.50 9.42
N SER A 713 15.85 -25.77 8.93
CA SER A 713 17.25 -26.11 9.14
C SER A 713 17.83 -25.40 10.36
N THR A 714 18.41 -26.17 11.30
CA THR A 714 19.14 -25.63 12.46
C THR A 714 20.27 -24.70 12.03
N ALA A 715 20.97 -25.03 10.95
CA ALA A 715 22.04 -24.19 10.42
C ALA A 715 21.51 -22.82 9.97
N LEU A 716 20.36 -22.79 9.30
CA LEU A 716 19.72 -21.55 8.86
C LEU A 716 19.21 -20.72 10.04
N PHE A 717 18.56 -21.36 11.03
CA PHE A 717 18.10 -20.69 12.25
C PHE A 717 19.26 -19.99 12.97
N ASN A 718 20.37 -20.70 13.20
CA ASN A 718 21.56 -20.14 13.83
C ASN A 718 22.26 -19.07 12.96
N LYS A 719 22.23 -19.21 11.62
CA LYS A 719 22.70 -18.15 10.70
C LYS A 719 21.89 -16.87 10.87
N MET A 720 20.57 -16.96 10.99
CA MET A 720 19.70 -15.80 11.21
C MET A 720 19.99 -15.08 12.51
N ILE A 721 20.17 -15.80 13.62
CA ILE A 721 20.54 -15.21 14.93
C ILE A 721 21.84 -14.40 14.82
N ARG A 722 22.84 -14.92 14.13
CA ARG A 722 24.15 -14.27 13.97
C ARG A 722 24.14 -13.10 12.98
N SER A 723 23.15 -13.04 12.10
CA SER A 723 23.06 -12.02 11.04
C SER A 723 22.45 -10.73 11.55
N SER A 724 23.28 -9.87 12.19
CA SER A 724 22.86 -8.56 12.71
C SER A 724 22.81 -7.47 11.61
N ASN A 725 23.42 -7.67 10.45
CA ASN A 725 23.88 -6.59 9.56
C ASN A 725 23.07 -6.38 8.27
N ARG A 726 21.86 -6.94 8.08
CA ARG A 726 21.18 -6.83 6.78
C ARG A 726 19.99 -5.92 6.71
N ASN A 727 19.68 -5.19 7.79
CA ASN A 727 18.62 -4.17 7.81
C ASN A 727 19.14 -2.76 8.16
N THR A 728 20.38 -2.44 7.83
CA THR A 728 20.85 -1.07 7.92
C THR A 728 20.28 -0.30 6.74
N ARG A 729 19.14 0.32 6.95
CA ARG A 729 18.61 1.31 6.02
C ARG A 729 19.49 2.55 6.06
N ILE A 730 19.73 3.11 4.90
CA ILE A 730 20.39 4.41 4.79
C ILE A 730 19.31 5.48 4.88
N THR A 731 19.30 6.20 5.99
CA THR A 731 18.31 7.24 6.33
C THR A 731 19.03 8.48 6.82
N ALA A 732 18.46 9.66 6.60
CA ALA A 732 19.02 10.93 7.08
C ALA A 732 18.33 11.43 8.36
N LEU A 733 17.24 10.79 8.82
CA LEU A 733 16.47 11.26 9.97
C LEU A 733 17.29 11.32 11.25
N LYS A 734 18.05 10.25 11.57
CA LYS A 734 18.91 10.22 12.77
C LYS A 734 19.91 11.37 12.78
N PRO A 735 20.79 11.57 11.77
CA PRO A 735 21.74 12.68 11.78
C PRO A 735 21.04 14.05 11.75
N MET A 736 19.90 14.22 11.08
CA MET A 736 19.13 15.46 11.11
C MET A 736 18.64 15.81 12.53
N ILE A 737 18.15 14.82 13.29
CA ILE A 737 17.74 15.03 14.69
C ILE A 737 18.96 15.42 15.53
N GLN A 738 20.10 14.76 15.35
CA GLN A 738 21.32 15.03 16.13
C GLN A 738 21.87 16.42 15.86
N GLU A 739 21.87 16.86 14.61
CA GLU A 739 22.32 18.20 14.18
C GLU A 739 21.46 19.28 14.85
N LEU A 740 20.13 19.20 14.70
CA LEU A 740 19.20 20.17 15.27
C LEU A 740 19.21 20.16 16.81
N ALA A 741 19.37 19.01 17.44
CA ALA A 741 19.44 18.92 18.90
C ALA A 741 20.75 19.47 19.48
N GLY A 742 21.87 19.37 18.72
CA GLY A 742 23.16 19.94 19.10
C GLY A 742 23.21 21.48 18.97
N GLU A 743 22.55 22.04 17.96
CA GLU A 743 22.42 23.50 17.80
C GLU A 743 21.61 24.16 18.93
N ASP A 744 20.60 23.43 19.47
CA ASP A 744 19.80 23.90 20.59
C ASP A 744 20.60 23.96 21.90
N ASP A 745 21.44 22.96 22.17
CA ASP A 745 22.27 22.91 23.39
C ASP A 745 23.37 23.98 23.38
N ASP A 746 23.87 24.41 22.21
CA ASP A 746 24.86 25.50 22.06
C ASP A 746 24.24 26.92 22.21
N THR A 747 22.91 27.05 22.07
CA THR A 747 22.21 28.35 22.25
C THR A 747 21.75 28.61 23.68
N GLU A 748 21.81 27.63 24.57
CA GLU A 748 21.51 27.79 26.02
C GLU A 748 22.76 28.14 26.86
N LEU A 749 23.95 28.26 26.25
CA LEU A 749 25.20 28.70 26.88
C LEU A 749 25.49 30.19 26.55
#